data_64bd6d8ef70afcecd5939b372b5f2070
#
_entry.id   64bd6d8ef70afcecd5939b372b5f2070
#
_cell.length_a   1.000
_cell.length_b   1.000
_cell.length_c   1.000
_cell.angle_alpha   90.00
_cell.angle_beta   90.00
_cell.angle_gamma   90.00
#
_symmetry.space_group_name_H-M   'P 1'
#
loop_
_entity.id
_entity.type
_entity.pdbx_description
1 polymer ?
#
loop_
_entity_poly.entity_id
_entity_poly.type
_entity_poly.pdbx_seq_one_letter_code
_entity_poly.pdbx_strand_id
1 'polypeptide(L)'
;MRKAIAVASSLFLALSVQAQNVDMKVVNETIPTYQVGAPEIDPIFFTGRVYQGAEGYIYPYSLYDVMTDVVEDKDYQIVKLGNKYIEIGILPQIGGRIFQAEDLTNNYHFFYTQTGIKPALIGMLGAWLSGGVEWDIPDHHRASSYMLVDWTTEEHPDGSRTVWVGESELRHRLKWSVGITVYPNSSRVEASVKVINPTPMVQSMLYWANVSVHCDEQYQVVFPPDVKFGTDHSKVYFTDWPNGPVVRNNDKTVDLSWWKNFDQNSRSIFAWGSRMGFVGGYDYGKDAGTVHVANRFQVPGKKFFLWGNNPAGMLWNKILSDKDGHYLELMVGGYSDNQPDYSWLAPGEIREFKQTWFPVKGIQGIKNATEFAAVNLKNLEDGKWLLGYNASIEMRNARVILAAGDKILLDKRIDINPDKYFLETVIVPSDVKREDLYTALTDAEGNLMVDYRPVNYADKGLGKSGEELPKVIDGTKPVSEYKTVEELYLAGLRVDQFNNARLDYMDFYNEALKRDPDDARVNIEVGKHYIRQAEWSKAEEHLLRAKSRLEHDYTRAFNTEADYYLGYVYAMTGRKAEAEENLWAATYTPAFKHPAYYQLSVAAACEAKYSEALHLVDESLLTGAHDLQALTVKMYILRKLGRKDDAQKVFNEIKSIDPLDYWSEFEKSMLDKGSMSFLASTRPRRSEGMIAIQELLEVVCNYMAVGADEDALAVIDEAVKIGNPFSDSQLVRLYRAYLLKDEDAAKSEIGIASGLSSVGNHPLRIEEVGMFGRLAEICPENAVIRYLYGNLLYYIGQKDHGLEQWRKAADLDPSSALACRNVGFGEGQKGDYSKALEYYDEAIKNNPGDPLLFAESDKICEKAGVPAIQRQKRLEAGLKTVMKYDDAVIRLLKVYNETGNWNKAIKIMDSRHFHLWEGGGEIHDIYVMSHILKGKSLLDKKAYKRAMEEFRLATLYPENLEVPAPAKSVTIEDVISEMRQELNDNYAKFGDEDSASKAKSLDELEKLVKEIKMK
;
A
#
# COMPACT_ATOMS: atom_id res chain seq x y z
N MET A 1 37.63 66.78 -36.42
CA MET A 1 37.21 65.52 -37.10
C MET A 1 37.78 64.41 -36.33
N ARG A 2 36.99 63.44 -36.10
CA ARG A 2 37.13 62.18 -35.35
C ARG A 2 36.96 62.29 -33.83
N LYS A 3 35.71 61.94 -33.46
CA LYS A 3 35.23 61.68 -32.08
C LYS A 3 35.90 60.40 -31.56
N ALA A 4 36.54 60.48 -30.42
CA ALA A 4 36.86 59.31 -29.64
C ALA A 4 35.70 59.01 -28.69
N ILE A 5 35.05 57.85 -28.90
CA ILE A 5 34.04 57.32 -28.01
C ILE A 5 34.78 56.57 -26.90
N ALA A 6 34.69 57.07 -25.66
CA ALA A 6 35.13 56.37 -24.48
C ALA A 6 34.03 55.31 -24.10
N VAL A 7 34.37 54.05 -24.21
CA VAL A 7 33.56 52.96 -23.67
C VAL A 7 33.89 52.80 -22.20
N ALA A 8 32.99 53.26 -21.34
CA ALA A 8 33.01 52.95 -19.92
C ALA A 8 32.61 51.49 -19.73
N SER A 9 33.57 50.63 -19.46
CA SER A 9 33.32 49.25 -19.00
C SER A 9 32.82 49.30 -17.56
N SER A 10 31.53 49.21 -17.37
CA SER A 10 30.91 48.91 -16.07
C SER A 10 31.25 47.49 -15.70
N LEU A 11 32.22 47.33 -14.79
CA LEU A 11 32.41 46.08 -14.08
C LEU A 11 31.15 45.85 -13.19
N PHE A 12 30.20 45.07 -13.67
CA PHE A 12 29.26 44.39 -12.78
C PHE A 12 30.05 43.32 -12.04
N LEU A 13 30.43 43.60 -10.80
CA LEU A 13 30.71 42.58 -9.82
C LEU A 13 29.37 41.88 -9.55
N ALA A 14 29.07 40.85 -10.30
CA ALA A 14 28.16 39.82 -9.87
C ALA A 14 28.83 39.14 -8.67
N LEU A 15 28.46 39.54 -7.47
CA LEU A 15 28.62 38.70 -6.30
C LEU A 15 27.77 37.47 -6.59
N SER A 16 28.38 36.43 -7.19
CA SER A 16 27.84 35.08 -7.15
C SER A 16 27.82 34.71 -5.67
N VAL A 17 26.68 34.89 -5.04
CA VAL A 17 26.35 34.10 -3.87
C VAL A 17 26.36 32.66 -4.42
N GLN A 18 27.48 31.97 -4.18
CA GLN A 18 27.52 30.52 -4.44
C GLN A 18 26.36 29.93 -3.66
N ALA A 19 25.29 29.55 -4.33
CA ALA A 19 24.22 28.81 -3.72
C ALA A 19 24.87 27.56 -3.09
N GLN A 20 24.74 27.43 -1.80
CA GLN A 20 25.29 26.30 -1.08
C GLN A 20 24.47 25.11 -1.53
N ASN A 21 25.04 24.22 -2.35
CA ASN A 21 24.37 23.05 -2.84
C ASN A 21 23.87 22.21 -1.66
N VAL A 22 22.77 21.48 -1.88
CA VAL A 22 22.35 20.44 -0.95
C VAL A 22 23.45 19.37 -0.86
N ASP A 23 23.86 19.03 0.34
CA ASP A 23 24.77 17.92 0.59
C ASP A 23 24.01 16.60 0.42
N MET A 24 24.57 15.67 -0.36
CA MET A 24 24.00 14.36 -0.60
C MET A 24 25.06 13.29 -0.36
N LYS A 25 24.79 12.38 0.55
CA LYS A 25 25.69 11.30 0.95
C LYS A 25 24.96 9.97 1.07
N VAL A 26 25.60 8.91 0.61
CA VAL A 26 25.21 7.54 0.96
C VAL A 26 26.10 7.10 2.12
N VAL A 27 25.49 6.87 3.27
CA VAL A 27 26.19 6.46 4.49
C VAL A 27 25.72 5.08 4.94
N ASN A 28 26.64 4.30 5.53
CA ASN A 28 26.26 3.08 6.22
C ASN A 28 26.07 3.41 7.69
N GLU A 29 24.87 3.17 8.21
CA GLU A 29 24.56 3.30 9.64
C GLU A 29 24.24 1.92 10.20
N THR A 30 24.89 1.58 11.31
CA THR A 30 24.61 0.35 12.06
C THR A 30 23.45 0.63 13.02
N ILE A 31 22.33 -0.07 12.85
CA ILE A 31 21.09 0.15 13.61
C ILE A 31 20.69 -1.16 14.30
N PRO A 32 20.39 -1.16 15.61
CA PRO A 32 19.81 -2.31 16.29
C PRO A 32 18.52 -2.74 15.61
N THR A 33 18.42 -4.01 15.21
CA THR A 33 17.33 -4.52 14.38
C THR A 33 16.76 -5.80 14.96
N TYR A 34 15.48 -5.81 15.24
CA TYR A 34 14.74 -7.02 15.58
C TYR A 34 14.64 -7.92 14.35
N GLN A 35 15.04 -9.19 14.52
CA GLN A 35 15.11 -10.13 13.42
C GLN A 35 13.73 -10.62 13.03
N VAL A 36 13.47 -10.64 11.72
CA VAL A 36 12.29 -11.26 11.11
C VAL A 36 12.71 -12.62 10.57
N GLY A 37 11.88 -13.64 10.75
CA GLY A 37 12.11 -14.96 10.20
C GLY A 37 12.19 -14.98 8.67
N ALA A 38 12.59 -16.11 8.12
CA ALA A 38 12.59 -16.31 6.68
C ALA A 38 11.17 -16.16 6.12
N PRO A 39 11.03 -15.68 4.86
CA PRO A 39 9.73 -15.63 4.22
C PRO A 39 9.10 -17.02 4.09
N GLU A 40 7.77 -17.07 4.10
CA GLU A 40 7.02 -18.31 3.91
C GLU A 40 7.34 -18.93 2.54
N ILE A 41 7.57 -20.22 2.52
CA ILE A 41 7.93 -20.99 1.31
C ILE A 41 6.73 -21.42 0.48
N ASP A 42 5.57 -21.58 1.12
CA ASP A 42 4.33 -21.96 0.47
C ASP A 42 3.68 -20.75 -0.23
N PRO A 43 3.11 -20.92 -1.41
CA PRO A 43 2.35 -19.85 -2.05
C PRO A 43 1.04 -19.60 -1.31
N ILE A 44 0.86 -18.42 -0.76
CA ILE A 44 -0.32 -18.03 0.00
C ILE A 44 -1.29 -17.24 -0.87
N PHE A 45 -2.35 -17.87 -1.35
CA PHE A 45 -3.35 -17.22 -2.20
C PHE A 45 -4.31 -16.34 -1.42
N PHE A 46 -4.64 -16.70 -0.19
CA PHE A 46 -5.51 -15.92 0.69
C PHE A 46 -5.28 -16.28 2.16
N THR A 47 -5.12 -15.28 3.02
CA THR A 47 -4.88 -15.49 4.46
C THR A 47 -6.14 -15.54 5.30
N GLY A 48 -7.28 -15.06 4.79
CA GLY A 48 -8.47 -14.77 5.60
C GLY A 48 -8.36 -13.49 6.44
N ARG A 49 -7.18 -12.87 6.54
CA ARG A 49 -6.96 -11.61 7.25
C ARG A 49 -7.30 -10.45 6.33
N VAL A 50 -8.43 -9.81 6.56
CA VAL A 50 -8.86 -8.63 5.81
C VAL A 50 -8.87 -7.46 6.78
N TYR A 51 -7.89 -6.60 6.67
CA TYR A 51 -7.69 -5.50 7.58
C TYR A 51 -7.60 -4.17 6.82
N GLN A 52 -8.28 -3.12 7.33
CA GLN A 52 -8.29 -1.75 6.78
C GLN A 52 -8.49 -1.65 5.24
N GLY A 53 -9.24 -2.56 4.64
CA GLY A 53 -9.43 -2.60 3.20
C GLY A 53 -8.33 -3.33 2.42
N ALA A 54 -7.34 -3.91 3.11
CA ALA A 54 -6.39 -4.80 2.47
C ALA A 54 -7.09 -6.03 1.87
N GLU A 55 -6.60 -6.49 0.73
CA GLU A 55 -7.22 -7.56 -0.03
C GLU A 55 -7.13 -8.94 0.63
N GLY A 56 -6.22 -9.14 1.58
CA GLY A 56 -5.94 -10.47 2.14
C GLY A 56 -5.30 -11.44 1.13
N TYR A 57 -5.10 -11.01 -0.11
CA TYR A 57 -4.40 -11.76 -1.14
C TYR A 57 -2.91 -11.49 -1.06
N ILE A 58 -2.12 -12.53 -0.76
CA ILE A 58 -0.67 -12.40 -0.58
C ILE A 58 0.07 -12.70 -1.89
N TYR A 59 -0.32 -13.79 -2.57
CA TYR A 59 0.31 -14.16 -3.84
C TYR A 59 0.33 -12.98 -4.84
N PRO A 60 1.41 -12.71 -5.54
CA PRO A 60 2.62 -13.54 -5.71
C PRO A 60 3.73 -13.29 -4.67
N TYR A 61 3.48 -12.50 -3.64
CA TYR A 61 4.43 -12.29 -2.56
C TYR A 61 4.47 -13.48 -1.58
N SER A 62 5.49 -13.50 -0.70
CA SER A 62 5.58 -14.40 0.45
C SER A 62 5.25 -13.65 1.74
N LEU A 63 4.74 -14.35 2.76
CA LEU A 63 4.55 -13.77 4.09
C LEU A 63 5.89 -13.60 4.81
N TYR A 64 5.99 -12.53 5.60
CA TYR A 64 7.09 -12.22 6.52
C TYR A 64 6.50 -12.02 7.92
N ASP A 65 5.86 -13.04 8.46
CA ASP A 65 5.04 -12.93 9.67
C ASP A 65 5.64 -13.61 10.91
N VAL A 66 6.87 -14.10 10.82
CA VAL A 66 7.62 -14.66 11.96
C VAL A 66 8.43 -13.56 12.63
N MET A 67 7.85 -12.89 13.64
CA MET A 67 8.57 -11.92 14.46
C MET A 67 9.42 -12.62 15.54
N THR A 68 10.49 -11.96 16.00
CA THR A 68 11.35 -12.46 17.07
C THR A 68 11.75 -11.36 18.05
N ASP A 69 12.17 -11.74 19.25
CA ASP A 69 12.76 -10.82 20.25
C ASP A 69 14.29 -10.71 20.11
N VAL A 70 14.87 -11.29 19.07
CA VAL A 70 16.31 -11.26 18.84
C VAL A 70 16.70 -9.94 18.18
N VAL A 71 17.55 -9.17 18.86
CA VAL A 71 18.08 -7.90 18.33
C VAL A 71 19.53 -8.11 17.92
N GLU A 72 19.84 -7.71 16.68
CA GLU A 72 21.21 -7.71 16.16
C GLU A 72 21.52 -6.36 15.49
N ASP A 73 22.75 -5.95 15.58
CA ASP A 73 23.23 -4.77 14.86
C ASP A 73 23.31 -5.09 13.36
N LYS A 74 22.63 -4.29 12.55
CA LYS A 74 22.61 -4.44 11.08
C LYS A 74 22.96 -3.13 10.39
N ASP A 75 23.79 -3.23 9.35
CA ASP A 75 24.18 -2.08 8.54
C ASP A 75 23.12 -1.77 7.47
N TYR A 76 22.71 -0.50 7.44
CA TYR A 76 21.78 0.03 6.44
C TYR A 76 22.43 1.14 5.63
N GLN A 77 22.18 1.16 4.34
CA GLN A 77 22.52 2.29 3.49
C GLN A 77 21.45 3.37 3.60
N ILE A 78 21.79 4.47 4.19
CA ILE A 78 20.91 5.65 4.29
C ILE A 78 21.41 6.71 3.31
N VAL A 79 20.49 7.18 2.45
CA VAL A 79 20.78 8.29 1.54
C VAL A 79 20.40 9.59 2.24
N LYS A 80 21.40 10.35 2.69
CA LYS A 80 21.18 11.62 3.39
C LYS A 80 21.15 12.80 2.41
N LEU A 81 20.14 13.65 2.58
CA LEU A 81 20.05 14.96 1.95
C LEU A 81 20.03 16.03 3.05
N GLY A 82 20.88 17.01 2.95
CA GLY A 82 20.96 18.06 3.97
C GLY A 82 21.41 19.41 3.44
N ASN A 83 21.04 20.44 4.18
CA ASN A 83 21.52 21.80 4.02
C ASN A 83 21.73 22.43 5.41
N LYS A 84 21.88 23.74 5.52
CA LYS A 84 22.06 24.39 6.81
C LYS A 84 20.84 24.41 7.75
N TYR A 85 19.66 24.02 7.27
CA TYR A 85 18.40 24.06 8.02
C TYR A 85 17.89 22.67 8.40
N ILE A 86 17.96 21.73 7.47
CA ILE A 86 17.43 20.37 7.68
C ILE A 86 18.40 19.30 7.18
N GLU A 87 18.31 18.13 7.79
CA GLU A 87 18.85 16.87 7.25
C GLU A 87 17.75 15.82 7.26
N ILE A 88 17.62 15.07 6.16
CA ILE A 88 16.75 13.90 6.07
C ILE A 88 17.55 12.67 5.64
N GLY A 89 17.12 11.50 6.09
CA GLY A 89 17.67 10.19 5.71
C GLY A 89 16.61 9.31 5.06
N ILE A 90 16.87 8.86 3.85
CA ILE A 90 16.00 7.94 3.09
C ILE A 90 16.58 6.53 3.21
N LEU A 91 15.72 5.54 3.51
CA LEU A 91 16.07 4.14 3.74
C LEU A 91 15.49 3.24 2.63
N PRO A 92 16.22 3.02 1.51
CA PRO A 92 15.73 2.18 0.41
C PRO A 92 15.46 0.74 0.80
N GLN A 93 16.24 0.17 1.74
CA GLN A 93 16.15 -1.22 2.17
C GLN A 93 14.89 -1.55 2.96
N ILE A 94 14.16 -0.53 3.44
CA ILE A 94 12.86 -0.69 4.10
C ILE A 94 11.85 0.23 3.42
N GLY A 95 11.41 -0.16 2.24
CA GLY A 95 10.32 0.47 1.50
C GLY A 95 10.61 1.87 0.95
N GLY A 96 11.86 2.34 0.94
CA GLY A 96 12.20 3.68 0.42
C GLY A 96 11.64 4.83 1.23
N ARG A 97 11.35 4.61 2.53
CA ARG A 97 10.79 5.63 3.43
C ARG A 97 11.77 6.74 3.76
N ILE A 98 11.26 7.92 4.10
CA ILE A 98 12.05 8.90 4.85
C ILE A 98 12.10 8.40 6.30
N PHE A 99 13.27 7.94 6.74
CA PHE A 99 13.44 7.31 8.04
C PHE A 99 13.84 8.31 9.13
N GLN A 100 14.62 9.33 8.76
CA GLN A 100 15.13 10.38 9.65
C GLN A 100 14.78 11.74 9.07
N ALA A 101 14.42 12.72 9.93
CA ALA A 101 14.20 14.10 9.51
C ALA A 101 14.37 15.04 10.69
N GLU A 102 15.32 15.95 10.60
CA GLU A 102 15.68 16.88 11.67
C GLU A 102 15.76 18.32 11.18
N ASP A 103 15.17 19.24 11.94
CA ASP A 103 15.45 20.69 11.87
C ASP A 103 16.72 20.98 12.68
N LEU A 104 17.82 21.22 11.97
CA LEU A 104 19.14 21.44 12.56
C LEU A 104 19.24 22.74 13.35
N THR A 105 18.29 23.64 13.26
CA THR A 105 18.28 24.94 13.91
C THR A 105 17.76 24.90 15.35
N ASN A 106 17.01 23.84 15.70
CA ASN A 106 16.48 23.60 17.04
C ASN A 106 16.51 22.13 17.49
N ASN A 107 17.11 21.22 16.71
CA ASN A 107 17.20 19.80 16.91
C ASN A 107 15.79 19.14 17.05
N TYR A 108 14.82 19.62 16.29
CA TYR A 108 13.48 19.05 16.28
C TYR A 108 13.33 17.99 15.19
N HIS A 109 13.02 16.74 15.58
CA HIS A 109 12.66 15.70 14.64
C HIS A 109 11.24 15.94 14.14
N PHE A 110 11.10 16.50 12.94
CA PHE A 110 9.79 16.83 12.39
C PHE A 110 9.08 15.64 11.75
N PHE A 111 9.76 14.49 11.63
CA PHE A 111 9.14 13.17 11.49
C PHE A 111 9.60 12.27 12.62
N TYR A 112 8.76 11.30 13.00
CA TYR A 112 9.10 10.32 14.04
C TYR A 112 10.31 9.50 13.63
N THR A 113 11.39 9.65 14.36
CA THR A 113 12.66 8.95 14.13
C THR A 113 12.86 7.90 15.21
N GLN A 114 13.03 6.65 14.81
CA GLN A 114 13.32 5.55 15.71
C GLN A 114 14.82 5.31 15.85
N THR A 115 15.22 4.87 17.05
CA THR A 115 16.62 4.50 17.36
C THR A 115 16.95 3.05 17.01
N GLY A 116 15.96 2.24 16.63
CA GLY A 116 16.07 0.85 16.21
C GLY A 116 15.08 0.50 15.13
N ILE A 117 15.28 -0.62 14.47
CA ILE A 117 14.33 -1.20 13.52
C ILE A 117 13.53 -2.29 14.25
N LYS A 118 12.29 -1.98 14.61
CA LYS A 118 11.39 -2.88 15.33
C LYS A 118 10.11 -3.12 14.53
N PRO A 119 10.06 -4.15 13.68
CA PRO A 119 8.87 -4.45 12.89
C PRO A 119 7.77 -5.06 13.76
N ALA A 120 6.51 -4.81 13.37
CA ALA A 120 5.31 -5.39 13.97
C ALA A 120 4.43 -6.02 12.89
N LEU A 121 3.47 -6.87 13.30
CA LEU A 121 2.54 -7.55 12.39
C LEU A 121 1.35 -6.63 12.02
N ILE A 122 1.60 -5.67 11.15
CA ILE A 122 0.62 -4.67 10.69
C ILE A 122 0.49 -4.68 9.17
N GLY A 123 1.62 -4.78 8.44
CA GLY A 123 1.63 -4.76 6.99
C GLY A 123 0.93 -5.96 6.35
N MET A 124 0.61 -5.84 5.07
CA MET A 124 -0.05 -6.91 4.32
C MET A 124 0.71 -8.24 4.39
N LEU A 125 2.04 -8.20 4.29
CA LEU A 125 2.90 -9.39 4.37
C LEU A 125 3.36 -9.73 5.80
N GLY A 126 2.90 -9.02 6.81
CA GLY A 126 3.31 -9.16 8.21
C GLY A 126 4.21 -8.02 8.65
N ALA A 127 5.51 -8.17 8.52
CA ALA A 127 6.50 -7.20 8.97
C ALA A 127 6.25 -5.79 8.43
N TRP A 128 6.09 -4.83 9.33
CA TRP A 128 5.88 -3.42 9.04
C TRP A 128 6.62 -2.56 10.06
N LEU A 129 7.23 -1.49 9.61
CA LEU A 129 7.96 -0.55 10.47
C LEU A 129 7.16 0.76 10.62
N SER A 130 6.96 1.22 11.84
CA SER A 130 6.44 2.55 12.13
C SER A 130 7.50 3.64 11.95
N GLY A 131 7.06 4.89 11.89
CA GLY A 131 7.95 6.05 11.87
C GLY A 131 8.31 6.57 10.49
N GLY A 132 8.80 7.81 10.46
CA GLY A 132 9.16 8.52 9.24
C GLY A 132 7.99 8.76 8.31
N VAL A 133 8.22 8.59 7.00
CA VAL A 133 7.19 8.68 5.97
C VAL A 133 7.17 7.39 5.16
N GLU A 134 6.09 6.65 5.24
CA GLU A 134 5.78 5.49 4.40
C GLU A 134 4.95 5.92 3.18
N TRP A 135 5.19 5.27 2.05
CA TRP A 135 4.44 5.48 0.81
C TRP A 135 3.45 4.34 0.58
N ASP A 136 2.17 4.56 0.86
CA ASP A 136 1.11 3.57 0.60
C ASP A 136 0.67 3.67 -0.86
N ILE A 137 1.22 2.83 -1.73
CA ILE A 137 0.97 2.76 -3.17
C ILE A 137 1.14 1.30 -3.65
N PRO A 138 0.20 0.72 -4.39
CA PRO A 138 -1.15 1.17 -4.71
C PRO A 138 -2.14 0.85 -3.60
N ASP A 139 -1.70 0.26 -2.50
CA ASP A 139 -2.50 -0.20 -1.38
C ASP A 139 -2.02 0.39 -0.05
N HIS A 140 -2.90 0.33 0.95
CA HIS A 140 -2.58 0.71 2.31
C HIS A 140 -1.76 -0.37 2.99
N HIS A 141 -0.62 0.04 3.54
CA HIS A 141 0.53 -0.77 3.91
C HIS A 141 0.91 -1.73 2.80
N ARG A 142 1.45 -1.16 1.69
CA ARG A 142 1.84 -1.94 0.52
C ARG A 142 2.73 -3.13 0.88
N ALA A 143 2.70 -4.15 0.03
CA ALA A 143 3.44 -5.40 0.22
C ALA A 143 4.93 -5.18 0.50
N SER A 144 5.59 -4.31 -0.24
CA SER A 144 7.04 -4.05 -0.14
C SER A 144 7.45 -3.02 0.93
N SER A 145 6.55 -2.63 1.84
CA SER A 145 6.85 -1.61 2.87
C SER A 145 8.04 -1.97 3.78
N TYR A 146 8.38 -3.25 3.89
CA TYR A 146 9.53 -3.78 4.63
C TYR A 146 10.56 -4.48 3.72
N MET A 147 10.69 -4.08 2.46
CA MET A 147 11.61 -4.64 1.47
C MET A 147 12.46 -3.56 0.82
N LEU A 148 13.58 -3.98 0.22
CA LEU A 148 14.38 -3.09 -0.65
C LEU A 148 13.58 -2.73 -1.89
N VAL A 149 13.50 -1.43 -2.18
CA VAL A 149 12.94 -0.89 -3.42
C VAL A 149 14.05 -0.29 -4.29
N ASP A 150 13.77 -0.10 -5.56
CA ASP A 150 14.67 0.57 -6.48
C ASP A 150 14.92 2.01 -6.07
N TRP A 151 16.15 2.51 -6.27
CA TRP A 151 16.48 3.88 -5.98
C TRP A 151 17.58 4.46 -6.87
N THR A 152 17.55 5.78 -7.06
CA THR A 152 18.58 6.54 -7.75
C THR A 152 18.62 7.98 -7.23
N THR A 153 19.62 8.75 -7.67
CA THR A 153 19.82 10.13 -7.23
C THR A 153 19.90 11.06 -8.43
N GLU A 154 19.40 12.27 -8.26
CA GLU A 154 19.42 13.30 -9.29
C GLU A 154 19.93 14.64 -8.71
N GLU A 155 20.76 15.33 -9.49
CA GLU A 155 21.30 16.65 -9.17
C GLU A 155 20.72 17.69 -10.11
N HIS A 156 20.21 18.80 -9.55
CA HIS A 156 19.57 19.83 -10.35
C HIS A 156 20.44 21.08 -10.47
N PRO A 157 20.29 21.87 -11.57
CA PRO A 157 21.08 23.07 -11.80
C PRO A 157 20.95 24.16 -10.73
N ASP A 158 19.82 24.18 -9.99
CA ASP A 158 19.57 25.11 -8.89
C ASP A 158 20.24 24.69 -7.57
N GLY A 159 20.97 23.58 -7.58
CA GLY A 159 21.66 23.02 -6.41
C GLY A 159 20.79 22.13 -5.54
N SER A 160 19.52 21.92 -5.88
CA SER A 160 18.68 20.92 -5.22
C SER A 160 19.10 19.49 -5.58
N ARG A 161 18.76 18.55 -4.73
CA ARG A 161 19.06 17.12 -4.89
C ARG A 161 17.80 16.32 -4.65
N THR A 162 17.62 15.30 -5.48
CA THR A 162 16.49 14.36 -5.38
C THR A 162 16.98 12.94 -5.20
N VAL A 163 16.35 12.20 -4.30
CA VAL A 163 16.45 10.75 -4.22
C VAL A 163 15.13 10.18 -4.74
N TRP A 164 15.21 9.39 -5.78
CA TRP A 164 14.07 8.64 -6.33
C TRP A 164 14.03 7.26 -5.71
N VAL A 165 12.85 6.84 -5.25
CA VAL A 165 12.54 5.49 -4.78
C VAL A 165 11.31 4.98 -5.51
N GLY A 166 11.22 3.69 -5.81
CA GLY A 166 10.08 3.13 -6.53
C GLY A 166 10.21 1.66 -6.83
N GLU A 167 9.17 1.07 -7.41
CA GLU A 167 9.13 -0.32 -7.86
C GLU A 167 7.95 -0.58 -8.79
N SER A 168 7.89 -1.80 -9.35
CA SER A 168 6.69 -2.37 -9.96
C SER A 168 6.00 -3.27 -8.95
N GLU A 169 4.81 -2.90 -8.49
CA GLU A 169 3.99 -3.73 -7.60
C GLU A 169 3.45 -4.94 -8.36
N LEU A 170 3.55 -6.13 -7.77
CA LEU A 170 3.40 -7.38 -8.53
C LEU A 170 1.95 -7.81 -8.77
N ARG A 171 1.00 -7.49 -7.87
CA ARG A 171 -0.40 -7.95 -7.97
C ARG A 171 -1.19 -7.17 -9.02
N HIS A 172 -1.02 -5.86 -9.05
CA HIS A 172 -1.69 -4.96 -10.00
C HIS A 172 -0.80 -4.61 -11.19
N ARG A 173 0.49 -4.92 -11.11
CA ARG A 173 1.52 -4.55 -12.10
C ARG A 173 1.59 -3.03 -12.30
N LEU A 174 1.20 -2.26 -11.29
CA LEU A 174 1.35 -0.81 -11.26
C LEU A 174 2.79 -0.45 -10.90
N LYS A 175 3.35 0.53 -11.59
CA LYS A 175 4.64 1.10 -11.23
C LYS A 175 4.42 2.39 -10.45
N TRP A 176 5.23 2.61 -9.44
CA TRP A 176 5.24 3.87 -8.72
C TRP A 176 6.67 4.37 -8.52
N SER A 177 6.81 5.69 -8.43
CA SER A 177 8.04 6.33 -8.00
C SER A 177 7.76 7.59 -7.19
N VAL A 178 8.65 7.88 -6.23
CA VAL A 178 8.62 9.07 -5.39
C VAL A 178 9.99 9.73 -5.44
N GLY A 179 10.05 10.95 -5.96
CA GLY A 179 11.23 11.79 -5.95
C GLY A 179 11.23 12.70 -4.70
N ILE A 180 12.14 12.45 -3.77
CA ILE A 180 12.27 13.19 -2.51
C ILE A 180 13.34 14.25 -2.70
N THR A 181 12.94 15.53 -2.72
CA THR A 181 13.80 16.66 -3.05
C THR A 181 14.02 17.58 -1.85
N VAL A 182 15.27 17.96 -1.61
CA VAL A 182 15.66 19.03 -0.70
C VAL A 182 16.28 20.17 -1.50
N TYR A 183 15.99 21.41 -1.09
CA TYR A 183 16.41 22.63 -1.79
C TYR A 183 17.50 23.38 -1.00
N PRO A 184 18.43 24.07 -1.69
CA PRO A 184 19.32 25.02 -1.03
C PRO A 184 18.54 26.12 -0.29
N ASN A 185 19.00 26.55 0.87
CA ASN A 185 18.41 27.67 1.62
C ASN A 185 16.91 27.53 1.96
N SER A 186 16.43 26.30 2.09
CA SER A 186 15.05 25.99 2.40
C SER A 186 14.96 24.85 3.41
N SER A 187 13.93 24.87 4.27
CA SER A 187 13.58 23.74 5.15
C SER A 187 12.53 22.79 4.53
N ARG A 188 12.23 22.95 3.22
CA ARG A 188 11.24 22.11 2.54
C ARG A 188 11.79 20.75 2.16
N VAL A 189 10.95 19.74 2.34
CA VAL A 189 11.06 18.43 1.73
C VAL A 189 9.89 18.28 0.76
N GLU A 190 10.16 18.19 -0.53
CA GLU A 190 9.15 17.98 -1.56
C GLU A 190 9.15 16.51 -1.99
N ALA A 191 7.97 15.89 -2.08
CA ALA A 191 7.79 14.60 -2.71
C ALA A 191 7.03 14.75 -4.02
N SER A 192 7.68 14.37 -5.13
CA SER A 192 7.06 14.21 -6.45
C SER A 192 6.62 12.76 -6.61
N VAL A 193 5.31 12.50 -6.58
CA VAL A 193 4.75 11.16 -6.62
C VAL A 193 4.24 10.85 -8.02
N LYS A 194 4.56 9.66 -8.52
CA LYS A 194 4.07 9.14 -9.80
C LYS A 194 3.49 7.75 -9.60
N VAL A 195 2.28 7.53 -10.11
CA VAL A 195 1.64 6.21 -10.19
C VAL A 195 1.33 5.94 -11.65
N ILE A 196 1.81 4.83 -12.16
CA ILE A 196 1.89 4.52 -13.58
C ILE A 196 1.17 3.18 -13.82
N ASN A 197 0.25 3.16 -14.76
CA ASN A 197 -0.38 1.93 -15.22
C ASN A 197 0.22 1.48 -16.58
N PRO A 198 1.22 0.59 -16.60
CA PRO A 198 1.80 0.08 -17.84
C PRO A 198 0.95 -1.00 -18.51
N THR A 199 -0.14 -1.44 -17.88
CA THR A 199 -0.96 -2.56 -18.35
C THR A 199 -2.00 -2.13 -19.38
N PRO A 200 -2.48 -3.04 -20.24
CA PRO A 200 -3.56 -2.76 -21.18
C PRO A 200 -4.94 -2.70 -20.53
N MET A 201 -5.03 -2.89 -19.22
CA MET A 201 -6.27 -2.91 -18.44
C MET A 201 -6.41 -1.65 -17.60
N VAL A 202 -7.65 -1.24 -17.36
CA VAL A 202 -7.93 -0.25 -16.31
C VAL A 202 -7.59 -0.88 -14.95
N GLN A 203 -6.85 -0.15 -14.13
CA GLN A 203 -6.47 -0.54 -12.78
C GLN A 203 -7.03 0.45 -11.76
N SER A 204 -7.15 0.04 -10.50
CA SER A 204 -7.45 0.96 -9.41
C SER A 204 -6.22 1.16 -8.53
N MET A 205 -6.12 2.33 -7.92
CA MET A 205 -5.03 2.65 -7.02
C MET A 205 -5.51 3.44 -5.81
N LEU A 206 -4.81 3.28 -4.72
CA LEU A 206 -4.86 4.14 -3.54
C LEU A 206 -3.47 4.78 -3.35
N TYR A 207 -3.45 6.04 -2.93
CA TYR A 207 -2.24 6.70 -2.46
C TYR A 207 -2.48 7.39 -1.13
N TRP A 208 -1.63 7.09 -0.15
CA TRP A 208 -1.49 7.86 1.07
C TRP A 208 -0.01 7.94 1.47
N ALA A 209 0.44 9.13 1.90
CA ALA A 209 1.68 9.24 2.64
C ALA A 209 1.36 9.07 4.13
N ASN A 210 1.88 8.01 4.74
CA ASN A 210 1.75 7.74 6.15
C ASN A 210 2.90 8.42 6.88
N VAL A 211 2.63 9.60 7.44
CA VAL A 211 3.61 10.47 8.08
C VAL A 211 3.50 10.37 9.58
N SER A 212 4.50 9.79 10.22
CA SER A 212 4.57 9.70 11.67
C SER A 212 5.26 10.92 12.28
N VAL A 213 4.72 11.43 13.38
CA VAL A 213 5.30 12.53 14.17
C VAL A 213 5.30 12.18 15.66
N HIS A 214 6.31 12.63 16.40
CA HIS A 214 6.34 12.48 17.86
C HIS A 214 5.15 13.19 18.50
N CYS A 215 4.54 12.59 19.50
CA CYS A 215 3.44 13.21 20.23
C CYS A 215 3.54 12.94 21.73
N ASP A 216 2.96 13.88 22.50
CA ASP A 216 2.79 13.80 23.94
C ASP A 216 1.55 14.60 24.38
N GLU A 217 1.37 14.84 25.68
CA GLU A 217 0.24 15.60 26.23
C GLU A 217 0.14 17.04 25.70
N GLN A 218 1.23 17.60 25.15
CA GLN A 218 1.29 18.96 24.61
C GLN A 218 1.17 19.00 23.10
N TYR A 219 0.95 17.87 22.44
CA TYR A 219 0.83 17.81 20.99
C TYR A 219 -0.62 18.00 20.54
N GLN A 220 -0.80 18.90 19.56
CA GLN A 220 -2.09 19.19 18.93
C GLN A 220 -2.03 18.94 17.43
N VAL A 221 -2.98 18.14 16.92
CA VAL A 221 -3.23 18.01 15.48
C VAL A 221 -3.90 19.28 14.97
N VAL A 222 -3.44 19.77 13.81
CA VAL A 222 -3.95 20.99 13.19
C VAL A 222 -4.58 20.65 11.84
N PHE A 223 -5.92 20.50 11.83
CA PHE A 223 -6.67 20.57 10.58
C PHE A 223 -6.90 22.03 10.18
N PRO A 224 -7.13 22.31 8.89
CA PRO A 224 -7.48 23.64 8.44
C PRO A 224 -8.67 24.23 9.23
N PRO A 225 -8.67 25.53 9.51
CA PRO A 225 -9.73 26.17 10.32
C PRO A 225 -11.15 26.10 9.72
N ASP A 226 -11.28 25.73 8.43
CA ASP A 226 -12.56 25.55 7.76
C ASP A 226 -13.14 24.14 7.93
N VAL A 227 -12.41 23.21 8.53
CA VAL A 227 -12.89 21.86 8.86
C VAL A 227 -13.88 21.95 10.02
N LYS A 228 -15.06 21.40 9.83
CA LYS A 228 -16.11 21.36 10.83
C LYS A 228 -16.43 19.95 11.30
N PHE A 229 -16.28 18.99 10.43
CA PHE A 229 -16.58 17.60 10.68
C PHE A 229 -15.37 16.71 10.45
N GLY A 230 -15.29 15.66 11.26
CA GLY A 230 -14.43 14.51 11.04
C GLY A 230 -15.26 13.28 10.70
N THR A 231 -14.68 12.35 9.94
CA THR A 231 -15.31 11.07 9.63
C THR A 231 -14.32 9.92 9.83
N ASP A 232 -14.83 8.69 9.84
CA ASP A 232 -14.04 7.46 9.91
C ASP A 232 -13.72 6.89 8.53
N HIS A 233 -13.02 5.76 8.49
CA HIS A 233 -12.62 5.07 7.28
C HIS A 233 -13.78 4.75 6.32
N SER A 234 -14.95 4.42 6.84
CA SER A 234 -16.09 3.95 6.04
C SER A 234 -17.08 5.06 5.71
N LYS A 235 -16.86 6.28 6.21
CA LYS A 235 -17.82 7.41 6.13
C LYS A 235 -19.22 7.06 6.70
N VAL A 236 -19.27 6.09 7.59
CA VAL A 236 -20.53 5.66 8.26
C VAL A 236 -20.77 6.38 9.56
N TYR A 237 -19.80 7.18 10.00
CA TYR A 237 -19.89 7.97 11.22
C TYR A 237 -19.23 9.33 11.02
N PHE A 238 -19.94 10.40 11.38
CA PHE A 238 -19.42 11.75 11.42
C PHE A 238 -19.44 12.30 12.83
N THR A 239 -18.47 13.13 13.16
CA THR A 239 -18.34 13.83 14.43
C THR A 239 -18.06 15.30 14.18
N ASP A 240 -18.48 16.17 15.10
CA ASP A 240 -18.03 17.55 15.10
C ASP A 240 -16.51 17.62 15.30
N TRP A 241 -15.91 18.63 14.72
CA TRP A 241 -14.48 18.93 14.84
C TRP A 241 -14.25 20.36 15.30
N PRO A 242 -13.36 20.63 16.29
CA PRO A 242 -12.55 19.64 17.03
C PRO A 242 -13.28 18.98 18.20
N ASN A 243 -14.45 19.47 18.61
CA ASN A 243 -15.14 19.01 19.80
C ASN A 243 -16.12 17.89 19.49
N GLY A 244 -15.80 16.69 19.90
CA GLY A 244 -16.61 15.49 19.66
C GLY A 244 -16.31 14.36 20.65
N PRO A 245 -17.05 13.23 20.57
CA PRO A 245 -16.80 12.08 21.43
C PRO A 245 -15.59 11.29 20.98
N VAL A 246 -14.76 10.84 21.91
CA VAL A 246 -13.64 9.94 21.65
C VAL A 246 -14.17 8.56 21.21
N VAL A 247 -15.13 8.04 21.95
CA VAL A 247 -15.79 6.77 21.63
C VAL A 247 -17.13 7.07 20.97
N ARG A 248 -17.44 6.35 19.87
CA ARG A 248 -18.73 6.47 19.18
C ARG A 248 -19.89 6.28 20.17
N ASN A 249 -20.94 7.09 20.00
CA ASN A 249 -22.14 7.04 20.82
C ASN A 249 -21.91 7.31 22.32
N ASN A 250 -20.80 7.97 22.67
CA ASN A 250 -20.55 8.43 24.02
C ASN A 250 -20.93 9.92 24.15
N ASP A 251 -21.58 10.31 25.27
CA ASP A 251 -22.00 11.70 25.51
C ASP A 251 -20.85 12.64 25.93
N LYS A 252 -19.67 12.08 26.27
CA LYS A 252 -18.52 12.86 26.71
C LYS A 252 -17.82 13.49 25.50
N THR A 253 -18.00 14.76 25.28
CA THR A 253 -17.34 15.57 24.27
C THR A 253 -16.02 16.11 24.81
N VAL A 254 -14.95 15.98 23.99
CA VAL A 254 -13.63 16.52 24.26
C VAL A 254 -13.09 17.20 23.00
N ASP A 255 -12.01 17.96 23.14
CA ASP A 255 -11.27 18.48 21.99
C ASP A 255 -10.40 17.37 21.38
N LEU A 256 -10.85 16.80 20.25
CA LEU A 256 -10.23 15.70 19.54
C LEU A 256 -8.93 16.08 18.82
N SER A 257 -8.54 17.36 18.83
CA SER A 257 -7.26 17.77 18.26
C SER A 257 -6.06 17.47 19.18
N TRP A 258 -6.29 17.17 20.47
CA TRP A 258 -5.24 16.92 21.44
C TRP A 258 -5.04 15.43 21.70
N TRP A 259 -3.80 14.94 21.53
CA TRP A 259 -3.44 13.55 21.81
C TRP A 259 -3.82 13.09 23.23
N LYS A 260 -3.63 13.94 24.25
CA LYS A 260 -3.95 13.64 25.65
C LYS A 260 -5.42 13.26 25.92
N ASN A 261 -6.33 13.61 25.01
CA ASN A 261 -7.75 13.33 25.18
C ASN A 261 -8.18 11.94 24.71
N PHE A 262 -7.26 11.13 24.16
CA PHE A 262 -7.53 9.77 23.66
C PHE A 262 -7.17 8.72 24.72
N ASP A 263 -7.83 8.78 25.87
CA ASP A 263 -7.63 7.90 27.02
C ASP A 263 -8.47 6.60 26.97
N GLN A 264 -9.26 6.39 25.93
CA GLN A 264 -10.20 5.27 25.86
C GLN A 264 -10.05 4.43 24.57
N ASN A 265 -9.56 4.97 23.47
CA ASN A 265 -9.51 4.24 22.19
C ASN A 265 -8.48 4.83 21.22
N SER A 266 -7.91 3.97 20.38
CA SER A 266 -7.23 4.39 19.15
C SER A 266 -8.24 4.93 18.15
N ARG A 267 -7.85 5.89 17.31
CA ARG A 267 -8.79 6.47 16.36
C ARG A 267 -8.13 7.05 15.13
N SER A 268 -8.80 6.86 13.97
CA SER A 268 -8.60 7.65 12.77
C SER A 268 -9.68 8.71 12.64
N ILE A 269 -9.30 9.93 12.31
CA ILE A 269 -10.23 10.99 11.95
C ILE A 269 -9.78 11.65 10.65
N PHE A 270 -10.65 11.62 9.65
CA PHE A 270 -10.48 12.29 8.36
C PHE A 270 -11.14 13.66 8.39
N ALA A 271 -10.44 14.69 7.95
CA ALA A 271 -10.99 16.03 7.81
C ALA A 271 -12.01 16.06 6.68
N TRP A 272 -13.21 16.58 6.95
CA TRP A 272 -14.26 16.60 5.95
C TRP A 272 -14.48 18.01 5.40
N GLY A 273 -14.46 18.13 4.07
CA GLY A 273 -14.94 19.33 3.37
C GLY A 273 -14.01 20.53 3.37
N SER A 274 -12.72 20.40 3.71
CA SER A 274 -11.76 21.51 3.70
C SER A 274 -11.49 22.05 2.29
N ARG A 275 -11.37 23.39 2.20
CA ARG A 275 -10.93 24.09 1.00
C ARG A 275 -9.49 24.57 1.05
N MET A 276 -8.77 24.27 2.13
CA MET A 276 -7.36 24.65 2.32
C MET A 276 -6.44 23.48 2.03
N GLY A 277 -5.24 23.74 1.52
CA GLY A 277 -4.29 22.74 1.03
C GLY A 277 -3.28 22.26 2.06
N PHE A 278 -3.51 22.45 3.38
CA PHE A 278 -2.55 22.07 4.39
C PHE A 278 -3.16 21.17 5.48
N VAL A 279 -2.28 20.48 6.19
CA VAL A 279 -2.53 19.80 7.47
C VAL A 279 -1.22 19.84 8.28
N GLY A 280 -1.32 19.75 9.59
CA GLY A 280 -0.09 19.73 10.41
C GLY A 280 -0.36 19.31 11.84
N GLY A 281 0.68 19.47 12.65
CA GLY A 281 0.61 19.30 14.08
C GLY A 281 1.60 20.22 14.77
N TYR A 282 1.33 20.54 16.03
CA TYR A 282 2.16 21.44 16.80
C TYR A 282 2.39 20.91 18.22
N ASP A 283 3.63 20.76 18.59
CA ASP A 283 4.10 20.42 19.93
C ASP A 283 4.36 21.73 20.71
N TYR A 284 3.45 22.07 21.60
CA TYR A 284 3.56 23.30 22.42
C TYR A 284 4.67 23.21 23.48
N GLY A 285 5.10 22.00 23.83
CA GLY A 285 6.20 21.78 24.77
C GLY A 285 7.55 22.11 24.15
N LYS A 286 7.69 21.86 22.85
CA LYS A 286 8.90 22.13 22.05
C LYS A 286 8.81 23.45 21.28
N ASP A 287 7.64 24.11 21.29
CA ASP A 287 7.29 25.24 20.43
C ASP A 287 7.67 25.03 18.96
N ALA A 288 7.36 23.83 18.46
CA ALA A 288 7.70 23.38 17.11
C ALA A 288 6.60 22.45 16.56
N GLY A 289 6.61 22.22 15.25
CA GLY A 289 5.63 21.33 14.63
C GLY A 289 6.01 20.97 13.20
N THR A 290 5.12 20.21 12.58
CA THR A 290 5.26 19.75 11.20
C THR A 290 4.07 20.23 10.38
N VAL A 291 4.33 20.75 9.19
CA VAL A 291 3.30 21.17 8.23
C VAL A 291 3.46 20.39 6.95
N HIS A 292 2.33 19.92 6.40
CA HIS A 292 2.18 19.44 5.05
C HIS A 292 1.36 20.41 4.22
N VAL A 293 1.77 20.62 2.97
CA VAL A 293 1.04 21.44 1.98
C VAL A 293 1.01 20.74 0.63
N ALA A 294 -0.14 20.75 -0.01
CA ALA A 294 -0.31 20.24 -1.37
C ALA A 294 -1.46 20.92 -2.10
N ASN A 295 -1.53 20.70 -3.41
CA ASN A 295 -2.70 21.06 -4.18
C ASN A 295 -3.92 20.25 -3.70
N ARG A 296 -4.88 20.89 -3.05
CA ARG A 296 -6.05 20.26 -2.45
C ARG A 296 -6.96 19.48 -3.41
N PHE A 297 -6.81 19.70 -4.72
CA PHE A 297 -7.58 18.98 -5.74
C PHE A 297 -6.89 17.66 -6.14
N GLN A 298 -5.59 17.58 -5.99
CA GLN A 298 -4.82 16.36 -6.24
C GLN A 298 -4.58 15.56 -4.96
N VAL A 299 -4.40 16.25 -3.83
CA VAL A 299 -4.19 15.66 -2.50
C VAL A 299 -5.26 16.19 -1.54
N PRO A 300 -6.52 15.75 -1.70
CA PRO A 300 -7.63 16.20 -0.86
C PRO A 300 -7.60 15.55 0.54
N GLY A 301 -7.07 14.34 0.66
CA GLY A 301 -7.09 13.54 1.88
C GLY A 301 -6.23 14.16 2.99
N LYS A 302 -6.84 14.32 4.17
CA LYS A 302 -6.17 14.76 5.40
C LYS A 302 -6.72 13.93 6.54
N LYS A 303 -5.85 13.19 7.21
CA LYS A 303 -6.22 12.27 8.28
C LYS A 303 -5.18 12.32 9.38
N PHE A 304 -5.57 12.08 10.58
CA PHE A 304 -4.64 11.56 11.58
C PHE A 304 -5.12 10.20 12.11
N PHE A 305 -4.14 9.41 12.54
CA PHE A 305 -4.35 8.21 13.33
C PHE A 305 -3.49 8.29 14.59
N LEU A 306 -3.98 7.74 15.68
CA LEU A 306 -3.23 7.58 16.92
C LEU A 306 -3.64 6.29 17.65
N TRP A 307 -2.69 5.69 18.33
CA TRP A 307 -2.93 4.53 19.20
C TRP A 307 -3.64 4.91 20.50
N GLY A 308 -3.60 6.19 20.88
CA GLY A 308 -4.12 6.69 22.14
C GLY A 308 -3.13 6.56 23.30
N ASN A 309 -3.59 7.01 24.48
CA ASN A 309 -2.82 6.93 25.73
C ASN A 309 -3.48 6.01 26.77
N ASN A 310 -4.44 5.19 26.33
CA ASN A 310 -5.04 4.11 27.10
C ASN A 310 -4.09 2.89 27.17
N PRO A 311 -4.42 1.85 27.97
CA PRO A 311 -3.57 0.65 28.05
C PRO A 311 -3.23 0.01 26.71
N ALA A 312 -4.17 0.02 25.75
CA ALA A 312 -3.91 -0.48 24.39
C ALA A 312 -2.87 0.37 23.65
N GLY A 313 -3.02 1.70 23.68
CA GLY A 313 -2.03 2.60 23.07
C GLY A 313 -0.65 2.49 23.69
N MET A 314 -0.59 2.30 25.01
CA MET A 314 0.67 2.09 25.74
C MET A 314 1.33 0.75 25.37
N LEU A 315 0.54 -0.31 25.14
CA LEU A 315 1.06 -1.60 24.67
C LEU A 315 1.58 -1.49 23.24
N TRP A 316 0.80 -0.89 22.31
CA TRP A 316 1.24 -0.68 20.93
C TRP A 316 2.52 0.16 20.84
N ASN A 317 2.69 1.15 21.72
CA ASN A 317 3.95 1.88 21.80
C ASN A 317 5.14 0.96 22.11
N LYS A 318 4.97 -0.03 23.00
CA LYS A 318 6.01 -1.02 23.30
C LYS A 318 6.24 -2.02 22.15
N ILE A 319 5.17 -2.40 21.43
CA ILE A 319 5.27 -3.30 20.27
C ILE A 319 6.06 -2.63 19.14
N LEU A 320 5.82 -1.34 18.91
CA LEU A 320 6.33 -0.61 17.75
C LEU A 320 7.68 0.07 17.97
N SER A 321 8.06 0.35 19.22
CA SER A 321 9.36 0.95 19.55
C SER A 321 9.78 0.55 20.96
N ASP A 322 11.06 0.78 21.31
CA ASP A 322 11.56 0.46 22.66
C ASP A 322 11.49 1.67 23.59
N LYS A 323 12.04 2.82 23.15
CA LYS A 323 12.21 4.01 24.01
C LYS A 323 11.97 5.33 23.29
N ASP A 324 11.52 5.29 22.05
CA ASP A 324 11.41 6.49 21.21
C ASP A 324 10.13 7.29 21.49
N GLY A 325 9.26 6.80 22.38
CA GLY A 325 8.04 7.46 22.81
C GLY A 325 6.86 7.28 21.85
N HIS A 326 5.78 7.97 22.13
CA HIS A 326 4.56 7.89 21.34
C HIS A 326 4.66 8.66 20.03
N TYR A 327 3.91 8.20 19.04
CA TYR A 327 3.72 8.89 17.78
C TYR A 327 2.24 8.90 17.38
N LEU A 328 1.92 9.80 16.50
CA LEU A 328 0.68 9.79 15.74
C LEU A 328 1.00 9.98 14.24
N GLU A 329 0.05 9.63 13.39
CA GLU A 329 0.21 9.70 11.95
C GLU A 329 -0.57 10.91 11.41
N LEU A 330 0.11 11.83 10.71
CA LEU A 330 -0.49 12.92 9.94
C LEU A 330 -0.51 12.51 8.47
N MET A 331 -1.52 11.72 8.10
CA MET A 331 -1.59 11.12 6.78
C MET A 331 -2.24 12.05 5.75
N VAL A 332 -1.76 11.96 4.51
CA VAL A 332 -2.28 12.74 3.38
C VAL A 332 -2.51 11.85 2.17
N GLY A 333 -3.69 11.99 1.55
CA GLY A 333 -4.16 11.10 0.49
C GLY A 333 -4.32 11.80 -0.86
N GLY A 334 -3.81 11.16 -1.91
CA GLY A 334 -3.96 11.60 -3.30
C GLY A 334 -5.23 11.06 -3.96
N TYR A 335 -5.97 11.93 -4.63
CA TYR A 335 -7.19 11.63 -5.38
C TYR A 335 -8.32 10.98 -4.58
N SER A 336 -8.19 10.91 -3.28
CA SER A 336 -9.19 10.42 -2.33
C SER A 336 -9.13 11.26 -1.05
N ASP A 337 -10.28 11.57 -0.48
CA ASP A 337 -10.42 12.27 0.79
C ASP A 337 -10.56 11.31 1.98
N ASN A 338 -10.59 10.01 1.71
CA ASN A 338 -10.79 8.96 2.70
C ASN A 338 -10.07 7.66 2.30
N GLN A 339 -9.79 6.79 3.25
CA GLN A 339 -9.45 5.39 3.05
C GLN A 339 -10.66 4.52 3.39
N PRO A 340 -10.97 3.48 2.64
CA PRO A 340 -10.21 2.85 1.55
C PRO A 340 -10.70 3.26 0.13
N ASP A 341 -11.02 4.51 -0.10
CA ASP A 341 -11.46 4.93 -1.42
C ASP A 341 -10.29 4.89 -2.43
N TYR A 342 -10.50 4.23 -3.56
CA TYR A 342 -9.55 4.07 -4.66
C TYR A 342 -9.91 4.97 -5.84
N SER A 343 -8.96 5.19 -6.74
CA SER A 343 -9.12 5.91 -8.01
C SER A 343 -8.76 5.03 -9.18
N TRP A 344 -9.51 5.13 -10.29
CA TRP A 344 -9.19 4.42 -11.53
C TRP A 344 -8.01 5.06 -12.27
N LEU A 345 -7.16 4.19 -12.87
CA LEU A 345 -6.09 4.53 -13.80
C LEU A 345 -6.36 3.86 -15.14
N ALA A 346 -6.43 4.66 -16.21
CA ALA A 346 -6.57 4.13 -17.56
C ALA A 346 -5.29 3.41 -18.02
N PRO A 347 -5.36 2.57 -19.07
CA PRO A 347 -4.18 1.98 -19.68
C PRO A 347 -3.20 3.07 -20.15
N GLY A 348 -1.92 2.95 -19.79
CA GLY A 348 -0.86 3.91 -20.11
C GLY A 348 -0.93 5.24 -19.33
N GLU A 349 -1.89 5.41 -18.39
CA GLU A 349 -2.00 6.64 -17.61
C GLU A 349 -0.88 6.76 -16.59
N ILE A 350 -0.29 7.95 -16.50
CA ILE A 350 0.54 8.40 -15.39
C ILE A 350 -0.23 9.43 -14.59
N ARG A 351 -0.34 9.21 -13.29
CA ARG A 351 -0.86 10.19 -12.36
C ARG A 351 0.27 10.78 -11.54
N GLU A 352 0.46 12.09 -11.67
CA GLU A 352 1.58 12.82 -11.06
C GLU A 352 1.05 13.95 -10.18
N PHE A 353 1.65 14.13 -9.00
CA PHE A 353 1.36 15.24 -8.10
C PHE A 353 2.52 15.47 -7.14
N LYS A 354 2.53 16.66 -6.51
CA LYS A 354 3.55 17.07 -5.56
C LYS A 354 2.96 17.39 -4.20
N GLN A 355 3.74 17.15 -3.17
CA GLN A 355 3.43 17.52 -1.80
C GLN A 355 4.70 17.92 -1.05
N THR A 356 4.54 18.80 -0.09
CA THR A 356 5.67 19.44 0.61
C THR A 356 5.47 19.37 2.11
N TRP A 357 6.52 19.03 2.84
CA TRP A 357 6.59 19.14 4.30
C TRP A 357 7.70 20.10 4.69
N PHE A 358 7.50 20.76 5.81
CA PHE A 358 8.56 21.53 6.47
C PHE A 358 8.28 21.67 7.97
N PRO A 359 9.35 21.77 8.80
CA PRO A 359 9.21 22.08 10.22
C PRO A 359 8.81 23.54 10.43
N VAL A 360 7.99 23.80 11.45
CA VAL A 360 7.63 25.14 11.91
C VAL A 360 7.99 25.30 13.38
N LYS A 361 8.32 26.55 13.80
CA LYS A 361 8.67 26.82 15.20
C LYS A 361 8.42 28.27 15.59
N GLY A 362 8.30 28.50 16.91
CA GLY A 362 8.27 29.81 17.51
C GLY A 362 7.02 30.65 17.25
N ILE A 363 5.97 30.06 16.66
CA ILE A 363 4.73 30.78 16.28
C ILE A 363 3.51 30.35 17.08
N GLN A 364 3.66 29.42 18.03
CA GLN A 364 2.63 28.98 18.98
C GLN A 364 1.33 28.48 18.33
N GLY A 365 1.45 27.70 17.23
CA GLY A 365 0.34 27.10 16.51
C GLY A 365 0.28 27.51 15.04
N ILE A 366 -0.68 26.95 14.29
CA ILE A 366 -0.79 27.13 12.84
C ILE A 366 -2.26 27.41 12.50
N LYS A 367 -2.50 28.37 11.59
CA LYS A 367 -3.85 28.69 11.07
C LYS A 367 -3.94 28.54 9.55
N ASN A 368 -2.86 28.76 8.86
CA ASN A 368 -2.71 28.49 7.43
C ASN A 368 -1.24 28.24 7.09
N ALA A 369 -1.01 27.55 6.00
CA ALA A 369 0.32 27.35 5.46
C ALA A 369 0.27 27.21 3.93
N THR A 370 1.35 27.64 3.29
CA THR A 370 1.72 27.37 1.91
C THR A 370 3.10 26.70 1.91
N GLU A 371 3.60 26.29 0.76
CA GLU A 371 4.96 25.76 0.67
C GLU A 371 6.05 26.76 1.11
N PHE A 372 5.75 28.06 1.21
CA PHE A 372 6.70 29.12 1.53
C PHE A 372 6.71 29.53 3.01
N ALA A 373 5.57 29.42 3.69
CA ALA A 373 5.46 29.85 5.09
C ALA A 373 4.22 29.31 5.77
N ALA A 374 4.26 29.28 7.11
CA ALA A 374 3.11 29.06 7.98
C ALA A 374 2.77 30.35 8.75
N VAL A 375 1.50 30.55 9.05
CA VAL A 375 0.97 31.68 9.82
C VAL A 375 0.13 31.21 10.99
N ASN A 376 0.30 31.88 12.13
CA ASN A 376 -0.61 31.81 13.26
C ASN A 376 -1.17 33.21 13.59
N LEU A 377 -2.47 33.28 13.82
CA LEU A 377 -3.15 34.46 14.35
C LEU A 377 -4.08 34.02 15.47
N LYS A 378 -3.69 34.27 16.72
CA LYS A 378 -4.35 33.76 17.92
C LYS A 378 -4.83 34.90 18.79
N ASN A 379 -6.10 34.85 19.18
CA ASN A 379 -6.63 35.78 20.19
C ASN A 379 -6.07 35.40 21.57
N LEU A 380 -5.51 36.40 22.23
CA LEU A 380 -5.03 36.30 23.60
C LEU A 380 -6.01 37.00 24.53
N GLU A 381 -6.57 37.24 25.24
CA GLU A 381 -7.45 38.04 26.07
C GLU A 381 -7.11 39.56 25.97
N ASP A 382 -8.04 40.39 26.42
CA ASP A 382 -7.89 41.85 26.52
C ASP A 382 -7.56 42.60 25.23
N GLY A 383 -8.10 42.13 24.09
CA GLY A 383 -7.86 42.74 22.78
C GLY A 383 -6.47 42.53 22.22
N LYS A 384 -5.69 41.65 22.83
CA LYS A 384 -4.36 41.28 22.35
C LYS A 384 -4.48 40.09 21.36
N TRP A 385 -3.75 40.18 20.27
CA TRP A 385 -3.63 39.13 19.29
C TRP A 385 -2.19 38.79 19.03
N LEU A 386 -1.86 37.50 19.06
CA LEU A 386 -0.53 37.02 18.70
C LEU A 386 -0.51 36.73 17.20
N LEU A 387 0.41 37.40 16.48
CA LEU A 387 0.65 37.13 15.07
C LEU A 387 2.05 36.55 14.92
N GLY A 388 2.11 35.36 14.35
CA GLY A 388 3.33 34.61 14.09
C GLY A 388 3.46 34.20 12.63
N TYR A 389 4.69 34.26 12.10
CA TYR A 389 5.06 33.69 10.80
C TYR A 389 6.37 32.93 10.93
N ASN A 390 6.45 31.75 10.37
CA ASN A 390 7.68 31.01 10.14
C ASN A 390 7.78 30.62 8.66
N ALA A 391 8.89 30.96 8.01
CA ALA A 391 9.10 30.72 6.59
C ALA A 391 9.89 29.43 6.36
N SER A 392 9.56 28.70 5.32
CA SER A 392 10.33 27.55 4.84
C SER A 392 11.48 27.94 3.90
N ILE A 393 11.55 29.21 3.48
CA ILE A 393 12.55 29.80 2.59
C ILE A 393 13.13 31.06 3.18
N GLU A 394 14.26 31.49 2.64
CA GLU A 394 14.84 32.79 3.01
C GLU A 394 14.15 33.94 2.26
N MET A 395 13.71 34.96 3.01
CA MET A 395 13.14 36.18 2.45
C MET A 395 13.74 37.40 3.15
N ARG A 396 14.32 38.31 2.36
CA ARG A 396 14.78 39.60 2.84
C ARG A 396 13.75 40.66 2.53
N ASN A 397 13.60 41.63 3.43
CA ASN A 397 12.70 42.77 3.29
C ASN A 397 11.24 42.32 2.98
N ALA A 398 10.81 41.15 3.47
CA ALA A 398 9.47 40.69 3.39
C ALA A 398 8.51 41.59 4.16
N ARG A 399 7.26 41.72 3.71
CA ARG A 399 6.27 42.60 4.36
C ARG A 399 5.24 41.78 5.11
N VAL A 400 5.06 42.07 6.39
CA VAL A 400 3.98 41.52 7.24
C VAL A 400 2.94 42.62 7.41
N ILE A 401 1.69 42.32 7.12
CA ILE A 401 0.53 43.16 7.40
C ILE A 401 -0.47 42.48 8.29
N LEU A 402 -1.12 43.23 9.19
CA LEU A 402 -2.37 42.85 9.84
C LEU A 402 -3.34 44.01 9.62
N ALA A 403 -4.50 43.74 9.08
CA ALA A 403 -5.53 44.73 8.76
C ALA A 403 -6.90 44.27 9.30
N ALA A 404 -7.79 45.21 9.49
CA ALA A 404 -9.21 45.02 9.81
C ALA A 404 -10.05 45.86 8.82
N GLY A 405 -10.56 45.25 7.76
CA GLY A 405 -11.09 45.97 6.62
C GLY A 405 -10.03 46.87 6.00
N ASP A 406 -10.35 48.16 5.88
CA ASP A 406 -9.43 49.17 5.37
C ASP A 406 -8.40 49.71 6.41
N LYS A 407 -8.53 49.33 7.69
CA LYS A 407 -7.65 49.82 8.77
C LYS A 407 -6.47 48.89 8.93
N ILE A 408 -5.27 49.42 8.70
CA ILE A 408 -4.02 48.70 8.95
C ILE A 408 -3.69 48.78 10.45
N LEU A 409 -3.50 47.63 11.10
CA LEU A 409 -3.14 47.47 12.49
C LEU A 409 -1.65 47.23 12.69
N LEU A 410 -1.00 46.57 11.72
CA LEU A 410 0.45 46.34 11.66
C LEU A 410 0.90 46.36 10.20
N ASP A 411 2.02 47.06 9.96
CA ASP A 411 2.74 47.01 8.67
C ASP A 411 4.23 47.05 8.96
N LYS A 412 4.92 45.93 8.68
CA LYS A 412 6.36 45.81 8.97
C LYS A 412 7.13 45.16 7.83
N ARG A 413 8.34 45.62 7.62
CA ARG A 413 9.34 44.96 6.79
C ARG A 413 10.30 44.18 7.68
N ILE A 414 10.53 42.92 7.32
CA ILE A 414 11.35 41.98 8.11
C ILE A 414 12.23 41.12 7.22
N ASP A 415 13.30 40.59 7.79
CA ASP A 415 14.03 39.46 7.23
C ASP A 415 13.59 38.20 7.98
N ILE A 416 13.11 37.22 7.26
CA ILE A 416 12.58 35.96 7.78
C ILE A 416 13.19 34.77 7.02
N ASN A 417 13.43 33.67 7.71
CA ASN A 417 13.93 32.43 7.13
C ASN A 417 13.55 31.23 8.02
N PRO A 418 13.91 29.99 7.70
CA PRO A 418 13.56 28.83 8.50
C PRO A 418 14.00 28.87 9.97
N ASP A 419 15.14 29.52 10.26
CA ASP A 419 15.63 29.67 11.62
C ASP A 419 15.04 30.91 12.34
N LYS A 420 14.80 32.01 11.61
CA LYS A 420 14.33 33.28 12.15
C LYS A 420 12.83 33.48 11.84
N TYR A 421 11.99 33.18 12.79
CA TYR A 421 10.54 33.44 12.71
C TYR A 421 10.19 34.89 13.09
N PHE A 422 8.96 35.28 12.77
CA PHE A 422 8.35 36.55 13.24
C PHE A 422 7.27 36.22 14.27
N LEU A 423 7.28 36.90 15.41
CA LEU A 423 6.26 36.79 16.44
C LEU A 423 6.03 38.14 17.09
N GLU A 424 4.77 38.60 17.11
CA GLU A 424 4.42 39.89 17.71
C GLU A 424 3.00 39.89 18.28
N THR A 425 2.83 40.55 19.41
CA THR A 425 1.50 40.79 20.01
C THR A 425 0.99 42.15 19.53
N VAL A 426 -0.16 42.17 18.88
CA VAL A 426 -0.83 43.34 18.32
C VAL A 426 -2.10 43.64 19.11
N ILE A 427 -2.35 44.92 19.44
CA ILE A 427 -3.57 45.39 20.05
C ILE A 427 -4.60 45.58 18.93
N VAL A 428 -5.69 44.82 19.00
CA VAL A 428 -6.84 44.96 18.10
C VAL A 428 -7.93 45.73 18.84
N PRO A 429 -8.39 46.88 18.32
CA PRO A 429 -9.48 47.63 18.92
C PRO A 429 -10.74 46.85 19.16
N SER A 430 -11.45 47.13 20.23
CA SER A 430 -12.67 46.39 20.65
C SER A 430 -13.87 46.48 19.70
N ASP A 431 -13.87 47.47 18.80
CA ASP A 431 -14.84 47.65 17.72
C ASP A 431 -14.58 46.82 16.48
N VAL A 432 -13.41 46.17 16.40
CA VAL A 432 -13.03 45.28 15.28
C VAL A 432 -13.57 43.88 15.52
N LYS A 433 -14.34 43.38 14.55
CA LYS A 433 -14.80 41.99 14.59
C LYS A 433 -13.67 41.05 14.16
N ARG A 434 -13.69 39.85 14.73
CA ARG A 434 -12.70 38.80 14.39
C ARG A 434 -12.64 38.49 12.89
N GLU A 435 -13.80 38.41 12.25
CA GLU A 435 -13.96 38.10 10.82
C GLU A 435 -13.44 39.19 9.87
N ASP A 436 -13.27 40.43 10.36
CA ASP A 436 -12.74 41.53 9.58
C ASP A 436 -11.19 41.51 9.53
N LEU A 437 -10.55 40.73 10.40
CA LEU A 437 -9.10 40.60 10.43
C LEU A 437 -8.56 39.88 9.19
N TYR A 438 -7.48 40.39 8.66
CA TYR A 438 -6.71 39.80 7.59
C TYR A 438 -5.23 40.01 7.84
N THR A 439 -4.44 38.96 7.66
CA THR A 439 -2.99 39.06 7.75
C THR A 439 -2.34 38.38 6.53
N ALA A 440 -1.23 38.94 6.06
CA ALA A 440 -0.46 38.43 4.94
C ALA A 440 1.04 38.65 5.12
N LEU A 441 1.80 37.70 4.64
CA LEU A 441 3.25 37.81 4.42
C LEU A 441 3.48 37.84 2.90
N THR A 442 4.16 38.87 2.41
CA THR A 442 4.62 38.99 1.02
C THR A 442 6.13 39.09 0.95
N ASP A 443 6.71 38.67 -0.16
CA ASP A 443 8.14 38.91 -0.41
C ASP A 443 8.47 40.41 -0.68
N ALA A 444 9.70 40.70 -1.04
CA ALA A 444 10.15 42.07 -1.34
C ALA A 444 9.46 42.63 -2.58
N GLU A 445 9.12 41.79 -3.54
CA GLU A 445 8.47 42.11 -4.80
C GLU A 445 6.95 42.25 -4.66
N GLY A 446 6.35 41.81 -3.53
CA GLY A 446 4.94 41.89 -3.22
C GLY A 446 4.18 40.61 -3.58
N ASN A 447 4.85 39.49 -3.92
CA ASN A 447 4.19 38.22 -4.14
C ASN A 447 3.71 37.67 -2.79
N LEU A 448 2.48 37.16 -2.80
CA LEU A 448 1.85 36.57 -1.61
C LEU A 448 2.51 35.24 -1.26
N MET A 449 3.09 35.14 -0.08
CA MET A 449 3.69 33.91 0.44
C MET A 449 2.69 33.10 1.24
N VAL A 450 2.01 33.71 2.20
CA VAL A 450 0.92 33.10 2.96
C VAL A 450 0.01 34.20 3.50
N ASP A 451 -1.28 33.92 3.57
CA ASP A 451 -2.24 34.79 4.21
C ASP A 451 -3.18 34.01 5.13
N TYR A 452 -3.92 34.74 5.96
CA TYR A 452 -4.98 34.15 6.78
C TYR A 452 -6.05 35.21 7.10
N ARG A 453 -7.28 34.75 6.95
CA ARG A 453 -8.48 35.42 7.45
C ARG A 453 -9.20 34.46 8.40
N PRO A 454 -9.51 34.88 9.64
CA PRO A 454 -10.29 34.06 10.55
C PRO A 454 -11.62 33.62 9.91
N VAL A 455 -11.88 32.32 9.94
CA VAL A 455 -13.09 31.74 9.34
C VAL A 455 -14.29 32.20 10.17
N ASN A 456 -15.28 32.81 9.53
CA ASN A 456 -16.60 33.06 10.13
C ASN A 456 -17.46 31.81 9.92
N TYR A 457 -17.57 31.02 10.95
CA TYR A 457 -18.37 29.80 10.92
C TYR A 457 -19.87 30.07 10.74
N ALA A 458 -20.38 31.22 11.24
CA ALA A 458 -21.78 31.58 11.14
C ALA A 458 -22.21 31.89 9.68
N ASP A 459 -21.38 32.60 8.93
CA ASP A 459 -21.68 33.01 7.54
C ASP A 459 -21.66 31.85 6.55
N LYS A 460 -20.99 30.74 6.91
CA LYS A 460 -20.87 29.55 6.07
C LYS A 460 -21.83 28.43 6.48
N GLY A 461 -22.75 28.70 7.37
CA GLY A 461 -23.54 27.66 8.00
C GLY A 461 -22.71 26.71 8.86
N LEU A 462 -21.48 27.04 9.15
CA LEU A 462 -20.53 26.25 9.92
C LEU A 462 -20.52 26.78 11.36
N GLY A 463 -20.99 26.02 12.33
CA GLY A 463 -20.68 26.34 13.73
C GLY A 463 -21.78 26.77 14.67
N LYS A 464 -23.03 26.39 14.42
CA LYS A 464 -24.00 26.27 15.50
C LYS A 464 -24.05 24.81 15.92
N SER A 465 -23.92 24.56 17.24
CA SER A 465 -24.32 23.28 17.83
C SER A 465 -25.76 23.00 17.37
N GLY A 466 -25.98 21.91 16.63
CA GLY A 466 -27.27 21.52 16.07
C GLY A 466 -27.42 21.63 14.55
N GLU A 467 -26.34 21.91 13.81
CA GLU A 467 -26.36 21.68 12.39
C GLU A 467 -26.35 20.19 12.06
N GLU A 468 -27.07 19.83 11.01
CA GLU A 468 -27.17 18.45 10.55
C GLU A 468 -25.79 17.93 10.12
N LEU A 469 -25.36 16.83 10.71
CA LEU A 469 -24.15 16.12 10.31
C LEU A 469 -24.26 15.73 8.82
N PRO A 470 -23.14 15.63 8.09
CA PRO A 470 -23.15 15.10 6.74
C PRO A 470 -23.85 13.74 6.69
N LYS A 471 -24.52 13.47 5.58
CA LYS A 471 -25.17 12.17 5.39
C LYS A 471 -24.12 11.08 5.35
N VAL A 472 -24.32 10.06 6.18
CA VAL A 472 -23.48 8.85 6.15
C VAL A 472 -23.63 8.11 4.81
N ILE A 473 -22.56 7.44 4.40
CA ILE A 473 -22.58 6.61 3.20
C ILE A 473 -23.16 5.24 3.56
N ASP A 474 -24.16 4.81 2.83
CA ASP A 474 -24.69 3.46 2.95
C ASP A 474 -23.60 2.46 2.54
N GLY A 475 -23.38 1.44 3.35
CA GLY A 475 -22.53 0.30 2.99
C GLY A 475 -23.08 -0.47 1.78
N THR A 476 -22.26 -1.34 1.19
CA THR A 476 -22.74 -2.26 0.14
C THR A 476 -23.77 -3.22 0.74
N LYS A 477 -24.96 -3.25 0.12
CA LYS A 477 -26.09 -4.09 0.55
C LYS A 477 -25.98 -5.50 -0.06
N PRO A 478 -26.67 -6.50 0.50
CA PRO A 478 -26.88 -7.77 -0.17
C PRO A 478 -27.45 -7.58 -1.59
N VAL A 479 -27.00 -8.37 -2.54
CA VAL A 479 -27.40 -8.28 -3.98
C VAL A 479 -28.91 -8.24 -4.16
N SER A 480 -29.68 -9.02 -3.35
CA SER A 480 -31.13 -9.10 -3.39
C SER A 480 -31.88 -7.80 -3.03
N GLU A 481 -31.22 -6.86 -2.37
CA GLU A 481 -31.85 -5.60 -1.93
C GLU A 481 -31.80 -4.49 -3.00
N TYR A 482 -30.96 -4.66 -4.03
CA TYR A 482 -30.88 -3.73 -5.15
C TYR A 482 -32.03 -3.95 -6.12
N LYS A 483 -32.65 -2.86 -6.59
CA LYS A 483 -33.88 -2.92 -7.40
C LYS A 483 -33.64 -2.79 -8.89
N THR A 484 -32.62 -2.07 -9.30
CA THR A 484 -32.34 -1.75 -10.70
C THR A 484 -31.01 -2.32 -11.17
N VAL A 485 -30.86 -2.49 -12.49
CA VAL A 485 -29.58 -2.85 -13.13
C VAL A 485 -28.52 -1.77 -12.86
N GLU A 486 -28.91 -0.51 -12.86
CA GLU A 486 -28.02 0.62 -12.57
C GLU A 486 -27.42 0.53 -11.16
N GLU A 487 -28.26 0.25 -10.15
CA GLU A 487 -27.79 0.12 -8.77
C GLU A 487 -26.83 -1.08 -8.62
N LEU A 488 -27.12 -2.21 -9.28
CA LEU A 488 -26.27 -3.40 -9.28
C LEU A 488 -24.94 -3.13 -9.98
N TYR A 489 -24.97 -2.48 -11.15
CA TYR A 489 -23.76 -2.09 -11.88
C TYR A 489 -22.85 -1.21 -11.01
N LEU A 490 -23.39 -0.15 -10.41
CA LEU A 490 -22.63 0.78 -9.58
C LEU A 490 -22.07 0.09 -8.30
N ALA A 491 -22.84 -0.83 -7.70
CA ALA A 491 -22.38 -1.58 -6.54
C ALA A 491 -21.25 -2.54 -6.92
N GLY A 492 -21.38 -3.29 -8.02
CA GLY A 492 -20.33 -4.17 -8.53
C GLY A 492 -19.05 -3.39 -8.87
N LEU A 493 -19.19 -2.26 -9.56
CA LEU A 493 -18.06 -1.38 -9.91
C LEU A 493 -17.32 -0.88 -8.67
N ARG A 494 -18.05 -0.51 -7.60
CA ARG A 494 -17.44 -0.09 -6.34
C ARG A 494 -16.71 -1.25 -5.65
N VAL A 495 -17.28 -2.45 -5.64
CA VAL A 495 -16.66 -3.65 -5.05
C VAL A 495 -15.37 -4.00 -5.78
N ASP A 496 -15.36 -3.95 -7.12
CA ASP A 496 -14.17 -4.16 -7.95
C ASP A 496 -13.12 -3.07 -7.69
N GLN A 497 -13.52 -1.79 -7.73
CA GLN A 497 -12.60 -0.65 -7.55
C GLN A 497 -11.86 -0.68 -6.21
N PHE A 498 -12.55 -1.11 -5.15
CA PHE A 498 -11.98 -1.11 -3.81
C PHE A 498 -11.22 -2.40 -3.48
N ASN A 499 -11.03 -3.28 -4.45
CA ASN A 499 -10.38 -4.57 -4.27
C ASN A 499 -10.96 -5.32 -3.05
N ASN A 500 -12.30 -5.41 -2.98
CA ASN A 500 -12.99 -5.92 -1.81
C ASN A 500 -12.77 -7.43 -1.66
N ALA A 501 -12.02 -7.84 -0.64
CA ALA A 501 -11.68 -9.24 -0.42
C ALA A 501 -12.83 -10.13 0.08
N ARG A 502 -13.98 -9.55 0.41
CA ARG A 502 -15.12 -10.27 1.02
C ARG A 502 -16.34 -10.36 0.14
N LEU A 503 -16.51 -9.38 -0.74
CA LEU A 503 -17.63 -9.32 -1.67
C LEU A 503 -17.09 -9.61 -3.06
N ASP A 504 -17.77 -10.49 -3.76
CA ASP A 504 -17.49 -10.77 -5.17
C ASP A 504 -18.32 -9.80 -6.03
N TYR A 505 -17.66 -8.93 -6.77
CA TYR A 505 -18.34 -8.01 -7.71
C TYR A 505 -19.13 -8.78 -8.79
N MET A 506 -18.73 -10.01 -9.12
CA MET A 506 -19.44 -10.84 -10.09
C MET A 506 -20.83 -11.24 -9.61
N ASP A 507 -21.11 -11.30 -8.31
CA ASP A 507 -22.46 -11.56 -7.81
C ASP A 507 -23.43 -10.45 -8.23
N PHE A 508 -22.98 -9.18 -8.22
CA PHE A 508 -23.76 -8.02 -8.66
C PHE A 508 -23.96 -8.01 -10.17
N TYR A 509 -22.91 -8.28 -10.93
CA TYR A 509 -22.95 -8.31 -12.39
C TYR A 509 -23.80 -9.46 -12.90
N ASN A 510 -23.69 -10.64 -12.31
CA ASN A 510 -24.52 -11.81 -12.67
C ASN A 510 -26.01 -11.54 -12.42
N GLU A 511 -26.36 -10.90 -11.31
CA GLU A 511 -27.75 -10.53 -11.05
C GLU A 511 -28.23 -9.44 -12.00
N ALA A 512 -27.39 -8.47 -12.35
CA ALA A 512 -27.71 -7.44 -13.35
C ALA A 512 -27.99 -8.06 -14.72
N LEU A 513 -27.17 -9.01 -15.18
CA LEU A 513 -27.36 -9.72 -16.46
C LEU A 513 -28.55 -10.66 -16.47
N LYS A 514 -29.01 -11.16 -15.32
CA LYS A 514 -30.29 -11.90 -15.25
C LYS A 514 -31.47 -10.99 -15.54
N ARG A 515 -31.39 -9.71 -15.20
CA ARG A 515 -32.47 -8.72 -15.42
C ARG A 515 -32.39 -8.08 -16.80
N ASP A 516 -31.21 -7.75 -17.26
CA ASP A 516 -30.93 -7.25 -18.62
C ASP A 516 -29.68 -7.91 -19.18
N PRO A 517 -29.82 -9.00 -19.94
CA PRO A 517 -28.70 -9.74 -20.51
C PRO A 517 -27.82 -8.93 -21.46
N ASP A 518 -28.36 -7.84 -22.03
CA ASP A 518 -27.71 -7.02 -23.04
C ASP A 518 -27.23 -5.65 -22.51
N ASP A 519 -27.25 -5.42 -21.17
CA ASP A 519 -26.65 -4.20 -20.63
C ASP A 519 -25.17 -4.13 -21.03
N ALA A 520 -24.84 -3.13 -21.84
CA ALA A 520 -23.52 -3.01 -22.45
C ALA A 520 -22.43 -2.79 -21.40
N ARG A 521 -22.68 -2.01 -20.35
CA ARG A 521 -21.70 -1.68 -19.30
C ARG A 521 -21.35 -2.91 -18.50
N VAL A 522 -22.37 -3.66 -18.07
CA VAL A 522 -22.17 -4.89 -17.29
C VAL A 522 -21.45 -5.95 -18.14
N ASN A 523 -21.82 -6.11 -19.42
CA ASN A 523 -21.10 -7.03 -20.31
C ASN A 523 -19.64 -6.61 -20.54
N ILE A 524 -19.30 -5.32 -20.58
CA ILE A 524 -17.91 -4.87 -20.66
C ILE A 524 -17.14 -5.27 -19.38
N GLU A 525 -17.71 -5.01 -18.20
CA GLU A 525 -17.03 -5.37 -16.94
C GLU A 525 -16.84 -6.89 -16.81
N VAL A 526 -17.85 -7.67 -17.19
CA VAL A 526 -17.71 -9.15 -17.20
C VAL A 526 -16.68 -9.59 -18.26
N GLY A 527 -16.64 -8.94 -19.41
CA GLY A 527 -15.58 -9.17 -20.41
C GLY A 527 -14.19 -8.91 -19.87
N LYS A 528 -13.99 -7.79 -19.16
CA LYS A 528 -12.72 -7.47 -18.46
C LYS A 528 -12.37 -8.50 -17.39
N HIS A 529 -13.36 -8.97 -16.62
CA HIS A 529 -13.16 -10.05 -15.65
C HIS A 529 -12.58 -11.30 -16.32
N TYR A 530 -13.14 -11.73 -17.43
CA TYR A 530 -12.65 -12.91 -18.15
C TYR A 530 -11.29 -12.68 -18.84
N ILE A 531 -10.98 -11.45 -19.27
CA ILE A 531 -9.64 -11.10 -19.75
C ILE A 531 -8.61 -11.30 -18.63
N ARG A 532 -8.89 -10.78 -17.41
CA ARG A 532 -8.00 -10.96 -16.24
C ARG A 532 -7.77 -12.45 -15.91
N GLN A 533 -8.68 -13.32 -16.28
CA GLN A 533 -8.57 -14.76 -16.12
C GLN A 533 -7.98 -15.50 -17.33
N ALA A 534 -7.61 -14.79 -18.41
CA ALA A 534 -7.23 -15.40 -19.70
C ALA A 534 -8.31 -16.36 -20.27
N GLU A 535 -9.58 -16.15 -19.93
CA GLU A 535 -10.74 -16.90 -20.44
C GLU A 535 -11.27 -16.23 -21.73
N TRP A 536 -10.45 -16.25 -22.77
CA TRP A 536 -10.62 -15.46 -23.98
C TRP A 536 -11.96 -15.62 -24.68
N SER A 537 -12.49 -16.85 -24.79
CA SER A 537 -13.78 -17.13 -25.44
C SER A 537 -14.96 -16.53 -24.66
N LYS A 538 -14.93 -16.55 -23.33
CA LYS A 538 -15.95 -15.94 -22.49
C LYS A 538 -15.88 -14.41 -22.57
N ALA A 539 -14.65 -13.86 -22.56
CA ALA A 539 -14.44 -12.43 -22.73
C ALA A 539 -15.00 -11.95 -24.07
N GLU A 540 -14.69 -12.64 -25.17
CA GLU A 540 -15.23 -12.36 -26.50
C GLU A 540 -16.75 -12.36 -26.53
N GLU A 541 -17.41 -13.37 -25.96
CA GLU A 541 -18.88 -13.48 -25.93
C GLU A 541 -19.52 -12.24 -25.30
N HIS A 542 -19.05 -11.85 -24.11
CA HIS A 542 -19.62 -10.68 -23.41
C HIS A 542 -19.30 -9.35 -24.13
N LEU A 543 -18.10 -9.20 -24.62
CA LEU A 543 -17.70 -7.99 -25.33
C LEU A 543 -18.45 -7.82 -26.67
N LEU A 544 -18.73 -8.91 -27.40
CA LEU A 544 -19.54 -8.88 -28.60
C LEU A 544 -21.01 -8.51 -28.29
N ARG A 545 -21.57 -8.96 -27.18
CA ARG A 545 -22.92 -8.51 -26.73
C ARG A 545 -22.91 -7.02 -26.44
N ALA A 546 -21.92 -6.55 -25.69
CA ALA A 546 -21.77 -5.12 -25.40
C ALA A 546 -21.68 -4.29 -26.68
N LYS A 547 -20.79 -4.70 -27.61
CA LYS A 547 -20.61 -4.05 -28.91
C LYS A 547 -21.93 -4.02 -29.69
N SER A 548 -22.62 -5.15 -29.84
CA SER A 548 -23.90 -5.24 -30.53
C SER A 548 -24.95 -4.30 -29.95
N ARG A 549 -25.01 -4.18 -28.62
CA ARG A 549 -25.93 -3.26 -27.95
C ARG A 549 -25.59 -1.78 -28.20
N LEU A 550 -24.32 -1.45 -28.18
CA LEU A 550 -23.81 -0.08 -28.41
C LEU A 550 -23.97 0.35 -29.88
N GLU A 551 -23.96 -0.58 -30.82
CA GLU A 551 -24.13 -0.32 -32.26
C GLU A 551 -25.58 -0.41 -32.74
N HIS A 552 -26.52 -0.84 -31.88
CA HIS A 552 -27.90 -1.11 -32.30
C HIS A 552 -28.57 0.08 -33.03
N ASP A 553 -28.37 1.29 -32.54
CA ASP A 553 -28.95 2.50 -33.08
C ASP A 553 -27.97 3.34 -33.94
N TYR A 554 -26.74 2.85 -34.12
CA TYR A 554 -25.66 3.60 -34.78
C TYR A 554 -24.83 2.68 -35.69
N THR A 555 -24.35 3.22 -36.80
CA THR A 555 -23.38 2.51 -37.64
C THR A 555 -21.98 2.44 -36.97
N ARG A 556 -21.76 3.25 -35.96
CA ARG A 556 -20.55 3.25 -35.10
C ARG A 556 -20.97 3.61 -33.69
N ALA A 557 -20.45 2.86 -32.72
CA ALA A 557 -20.69 3.11 -31.30
C ALA A 557 -20.15 4.49 -30.88
N PHE A 558 -20.85 5.17 -30.00
CA PHE A 558 -20.34 6.37 -29.33
C PHE A 558 -19.33 6.08 -28.22
N ASN A 559 -19.34 4.85 -27.71
CA ASN A 559 -18.37 4.33 -26.77
C ASN A 559 -17.75 3.07 -27.36
N THR A 560 -16.44 3.08 -27.55
CA THR A 560 -15.65 2.01 -28.20
C THR A 560 -14.81 1.21 -27.20
N GLU A 561 -15.19 1.18 -25.93
CA GLU A 561 -14.52 0.40 -24.89
C GLU A 561 -14.56 -1.11 -25.22
N ALA A 562 -15.72 -1.60 -25.67
CA ALA A 562 -15.86 -2.99 -26.10
C ALA A 562 -14.94 -3.34 -27.29
N ASP A 563 -14.80 -2.41 -28.26
CA ASP A 563 -13.89 -2.59 -29.39
C ASP A 563 -12.42 -2.68 -28.94
N TYR A 564 -12.00 -1.83 -28.01
CA TYR A 564 -10.65 -1.88 -27.46
C TYR A 564 -10.33 -3.23 -26.84
N TYR A 565 -11.19 -3.72 -25.95
CA TYR A 565 -10.97 -5.00 -25.30
C TYR A 565 -11.13 -6.21 -26.23
N LEU A 566 -12.02 -6.14 -27.23
CA LEU A 566 -12.08 -7.14 -28.31
C LEU A 566 -10.79 -7.17 -29.12
N GLY A 567 -10.29 -5.99 -29.49
CA GLY A 567 -9.00 -5.88 -30.18
C GLY A 567 -7.86 -6.52 -29.38
N TYR A 568 -7.81 -6.30 -28.07
CA TYR A 568 -6.85 -6.94 -27.18
C TYR A 568 -7.03 -8.46 -27.12
N VAL A 569 -8.25 -8.98 -26.93
CA VAL A 569 -8.57 -10.41 -26.91
C VAL A 569 -8.13 -11.07 -28.21
N TYR A 570 -8.40 -10.45 -29.36
CA TYR A 570 -8.02 -10.98 -30.68
C TYR A 570 -6.48 -10.97 -30.86
N ALA A 571 -5.79 -9.95 -30.39
CA ALA A 571 -4.34 -9.91 -30.40
C ALA A 571 -3.74 -11.06 -29.56
N MET A 572 -4.25 -11.27 -28.35
CA MET A 572 -3.82 -12.36 -27.45
C MET A 572 -4.12 -13.78 -27.99
N THR A 573 -5.11 -13.90 -28.87
CA THR A 573 -5.50 -15.18 -29.50
C THR A 573 -4.95 -15.33 -30.93
N GLY A 574 -4.10 -14.41 -31.39
CA GLY A 574 -3.45 -14.46 -32.71
C GLY A 574 -4.36 -14.14 -33.91
N ARG A 575 -5.55 -13.60 -33.64
CA ARG A 575 -6.55 -13.20 -34.66
C ARG A 575 -6.28 -11.77 -35.14
N LYS A 576 -5.20 -11.59 -35.89
CA LYS A 576 -4.62 -10.28 -36.22
C LYS A 576 -5.56 -9.35 -36.97
N ALA A 577 -6.32 -9.84 -37.96
CA ALA A 577 -7.22 -9.01 -38.76
C ALA A 577 -8.37 -8.44 -37.91
N GLU A 578 -8.97 -9.28 -37.07
CA GLU A 578 -10.02 -8.86 -36.16
C GLU A 578 -9.48 -7.93 -35.05
N ALA A 579 -8.25 -8.17 -34.57
CA ALA A 579 -7.57 -7.29 -33.64
C ALA A 579 -7.40 -5.88 -34.24
N GLU A 580 -6.87 -5.80 -35.46
CA GLU A 580 -6.65 -4.54 -36.17
C GLU A 580 -7.96 -3.79 -36.41
N GLU A 581 -9.02 -4.47 -36.90
CA GLU A 581 -10.34 -3.86 -37.15
C GLU A 581 -10.92 -3.22 -35.89
N ASN A 582 -10.90 -3.95 -34.76
CA ASN A 582 -11.48 -3.47 -33.51
C ASN A 582 -10.60 -2.38 -32.85
N LEU A 583 -9.28 -2.48 -32.92
CA LEU A 583 -8.39 -1.44 -32.40
C LEU A 583 -8.54 -0.13 -33.19
N TRP A 584 -8.70 -0.18 -34.52
CA TRP A 584 -9.00 1.02 -35.32
C TRP A 584 -10.35 1.62 -34.95
N ALA A 585 -11.38 0.81 -34.72
CA ALA A 585 -12.68 1.30 -34.21
C ALA A 585 -12.52 1.96 -32.84
N ALA A 586 -11.71 1.41 -31.96
CA ALA A 586 -11.43 1.95 -30.62
C ALA A 586 -10.82 3.36 -30.66
N THR A 587 -10.08 3.73 -31.68
CA THR A 587 -9.47 5.07 -31.82
C THR A 587 -10.49 6.21 -31.96
N TYR A 588 -11.77 5.91 -32.23
CA TYR A 588 -12.80 6.95 -32.37
C TYR A 588 -13.24 7.57 -31.05
N THR A 589 -13.08 6.85 -29.92
CA THR A 589 -13.41 7.38 -28.60
C THR A 589 -12.15 7.96 -27.94
N PRO A 590 -12.16 9.22 -27.51
CA PRO A 590 -10.97 9.87 -26.94
C PRO A 590 -10.34 9.11 -25.79
N ALA A 591 -11.15 8.45 -24.95
CA ALA A 591 -10.66 7.67 -23.80
C ALA A 591 -9.80 6.45 -24.20
N PHE A 592 -10.09 5.86 -25.38
CA PHE A 592 -9.39 4.67 -25.88
C PHE A 592 -8.46 4.96 -27.04
N LYS A 593 -8.39 6.21 -27.51
CA LYS A 593 -7.53 6.60 -28.64
C LYS A 593 -6.08 6.27 -28.37
N HIS A 594 -5.54 6.69 -27.22
CA HIS A 594 -4.17 6.43 -26.83
C HIS A 594 -3.84 4.93 -26.74
N PRO A 595 -4.52 4.12 -25.93
CA PRO A 595 -4.16 2.71 -25.79
C PRO A 595 -4.43 1.89 -27.05
N ALA A 596 -5.42 2.27 -27.90
CA ALA A 596 -5.66 1.60 -29.17
C ALA A 596 -4.52 1.84 -30.19
N TYR A 597 -4.05 3.07 -30.36
CA TYR A 597 -2.89 3.35 -31.20
C TYR A 597 -1.61 2.69 -30.69
N TYR A 598 -1.43 2.60 -29.37
CA TYR A 598 -0.32 1.84 -28.79
C TYR A 598 -0.38 0.38 -29.21
N GLN A 599 -1.51 -0.30 -29.06
CA GLN A 599 -1.68 -1.71 -29.46
C GLN A 599 -1.52 -1.92 -30.97
N LEU A 600 -2.01 -1.01 -31.79
CA LEU A 600 -1.78 -1.02 -33.24
C LEU A 600 -0.28 -0.89 -33.59
N SER A 601 0.46 -0.02 -32.87
CA SER A 601 1.90 0.13 -33.05
C SER A 601 2.66 -1.15 -32.66
N VAL A 602 2.27 -1.79 -31.56
CA VAL A 602 2.81 -3.08 -31.12
C VAL A 602 2.58 -4.15 -32.20
N ALA A 603 1.36 -4.25 -32.73
CA ALA A 603 1.01 -5.19 -33.79
C ALA A 603 1.85 -4.98 -35.08
N ALA A 604 2.02 -3.72 -35.50
CA ALA A 604 2.84 -3.37 -36.64
C ALA A 604 4.33 -3.68 -36.40
N ALA A 605 4.84 -3.47 -35.16
CA ALA A 605 6.20 -3.79 -34.78
C ALA A 605 6.47 -5.32 -34.85
N CYS A 606 5.51 -6.15 -34.37
CA CYS A 606 5.56 -7.60 -34.48
C CYS A 606 5.69 -8.09 -35.95
N GLU A 607 5.20 -7.33 -36.91
CA GLU A 607 5.29 -7.62 -38.35
C GLU A 607 6.51 -6.96 -38.98
N ALA A 608 7.40 -6.36 -38.20
CA ALA A 608 8.55 -5.60 -38.63
C ALA A 608 8.24 -4.42 -39.59
N LYS A 609 6.98 -3.91 -39.52
CA LYS A 609 6.52 -2.71 -40.24
C LYS A 609 6.91 -1.45 -39.46
N TYR A 610 8.21 -1.27 -39.19
CA TYR A 610 8.71 -0.26 -38.25
C TYR A 610 8.34 1.19 -38.60
N SER A 611 8.21 1.54 -39.90
CA SER A 611 7.80 2.88 -40.30
C SER A 611 6.33 3.16 -39.95
N GLU A 612 5.46 2.17 -40.13
CA GLU A 612 4.04 2.24 -39.74
C GLU A 612 3.92 2.23 -38.21
N ALA A 613 4.63 1.34 -37.55
CA ALA A 613 4.68 1.28 -36.08
C ALA A 613 5.12 2.61 -35.45
N LEU A 614 6.11 3.31 -36.08
CA LEU A 614 6.54 4.62 -35.62
C LEU A 614 5.42 5.66 -35.74
N HIS A 615 4.71 5.68 -36.87
CA HIS A 615 3.58 6.60 -37.05
C HIS A 615 2.46 6.34 -36.01
N LEU A 616 2.13 5.07 -35.78
CA LEU A 616 1.07 4.70 -34.84
C LEU A 616 1.44 5.02 -33.37
N VAL A 617 2.68 4.82 -32.97
CA VAL A 617 3.12 5.19 -31.62
C VAL A 617 3.21 6.69 -31.45
N ASP A 618 3.55 7.44 -32.51
CA ASP A 618 3.48 8.90 -32.47
C ASP A 618 2.03 9.40 -32.31
N GLU A 619 1.04 8.78 -32.99
CA GLU A 619 -0.40 9.08 -32.78
C GLU A 619 -0.85 8.74 -31.35
N SER A 620 -0.38 7.63 -30.77
CA SER A 620 -0.63 7.29 -29.36
C SER A 620 -0.12 8.39 -28.44
N LEU A 621 1.12 8.82 -28.60
CA LEU A 621 1.77 9.83 -27.78
C LEU A 621 1.16 11.25 -27.89
N LEU A 622 0.34 11.53 -28.91
CA LEU A 622 -0.40 12.81 -28.99
C LEU A 622 -1.41 12.99 -27.85
N THR A 623 -1.95 11.90 -27.31
CA THR A 623 -2.93 11.93 -26.20
C THR A 623 -2.42 11.25 -24.91
N GLY A 624 -1.33 10.52 -24.98
CA GLY A 624 -0.62 9.88 -23.84
C GLY A 624 0.86 10.22 -23.85
N ALA A 625 1.21 11.53 -23.85
CA ALA A 625 2.59 12.00 -24.07
C ALA A 625 3.62 11.43 -23.08
N HIS A 626 3.20 11.05 -21.89
CA HIS A 626 4.09 10.53 -20.85
C HIS A 626 4.02 9.00 -20.68
N ASP A 627 3.30 8.27 -21.55
CA ASP A 627 3.27 6.81 -21.46
C ASP A 627 4.65 6.22 -21.70
N LEU A 628 5.26 5.66 -20.67
CA LEU A 628 6.60 5.07 -20.70
C LEU A 628 6.67 3.84 -21.60
N GLN A 629 5.60 3.06 -21.69
CA GLN A 629 5.53 1.89 -22.58
C GLN A 629 5.58 2.35 -24.04
N ALA A 630 4.75 3.32 -24.41
CA ALA A 630 4.73 3.87 -25.76
C ALA A 630 6.05 4.56 -26.11
N LEU A 631 6.65 5.33 -25.20
CA LEU A 631 7.96 5.94 -25.40
C LEU A 631 9.06 4.89 -25.59
N THR A 632 9.07 3.81 -24.80
CA THR A 632 10.11 2.77 -24.95
C THR A 632 9.89 1.94 -26.21
N VAL A 633 8.64 1.64 -26.60
CA VAL A 633 8.34 1.05 -27.92
C VAL A 633 8.83 1.97 -29.04
N LYS A 634 8.61 3.27 -28.95
CA LYS A 634 9.15 4.25 -29.91
C LYS A 634 10.68 4.20 -29.97
N MET A 635 11.35 4.13 -28.82
CA MET A 635 12.82 4.00 -28.77
C MET A 635 13.30 2.72 -29.44
N TYR A 636 12.65 1.56 -29.18
CA TYR A 636 12.91 0.29 -29.84
C TYR A 636 12.75 0.39 -31.37
N ILE A 637 11.63 0.95 -31.85
CA ILE A 637 11.35 1.13 -33.27
C ILE A 637 12.43 2.01 -33.94
N LEU A 638 12.79 3.12 -33.31
CA LEU A 638 13.84 4.03 -33.79
C LEU A 638 15.19 3.32 -33.87
N ARG A 639 15.53 2.44 -32.91
CA ARG A 639 16.73 1.59 -32.98
C ARG A 639 16.67 0.66 -34.19
N LYS A 640 15.57 -0.04 -34.44
CA LYS A 640 15.38 -0.93 -35.60
C LYS A 640 15.44 -0.17 -36.95
N LEU A 641 15.02 1.09 -36.98
CA LEU A 641 15.16 1.98 -38.14
C LEU A 641 16.55 2.61 -38.29
N GLY A 642 17.47 2.37 -37.36
CA GLY A 642 18.82 2.96 -37.37
C GLY A 642 18.88 4.44 -36.98
N ARG A 643 17.79 5.03 -36.44
CA ARG A 643 17.65 6.44 -36.05
C ARG A 643 18.17 6.67 -34.64
N LYS A 644 19.47 6.49 -34.41
CA LYS A 644 20.11 6.48 -33.11
C LYS A 644 19.95 7.79 -32.34
N ASP A 645 20.11 8.95 -32.99
CA ASP A 645 20.01 10.25 -32.35
C ASP A 645 18.59 10.55 -31.84
N ASP A 646 17.58 10.09 -32.55
CA ASP A 646 16.19 10.24 -32.16
C ASP A 646 15.86 9.28 -31.03
N ALA A 647 16.32 8.05 -31.04
CA ALA A 647 16.21 7.11 -29.93
C ALA A 647 16.85 7.67 -28.65
N GLN A 648 18.02 8.33 -28.76
CA GLN A 648 18.65 8.99 -27.61
C GLN A 648 17.81 10.14 -27.03
N LYS A 649 17.10 10.90 -27.86
CA LYS A 649 16.20 11.96 -27.37
C LYS A 649 15.03 11.35 -26.58
N VAL A 650 14.44 10.28 -27.08
CA VAL A 650 13.35 9.55 -26.40
C VAL A 650 13.85 8.96 -25.08
N PHE A 651 15.06 8.38 -25.04
CA PHE A 651 15.64 7.93 -23.77
C PHE A 651 15.75 9.06 -22.75
N ASN A 652 16.24 10.22 -23.15
CA ASN A 652 16.36 11.37 -22.25
C ASN A 652 14.98 11.84 -21.75
N GLU A 653 13.96 11.79 -22.61
CA GLU A 653 12.57 12.09 -22.25
C GLU A 653 12.03 11.09 -21.21
N ILE A 654 12.20 9.79 -21.45
CA ILE A 654 11.83 8.74 -20.49
C ILE A 654 12.49 8.99 -19.13
N LYS A 655 13.80 9.25 -19.10
CA LYS A 655 14.54 9.47 -17.85
C LYS A 655 14.10 10.76 -17.13
N SER A 656 13.62 11.75 -17.86
CA SER A 656 13.04 12.96 -17.25
C SER A 656 11.66 12.72 -16.63
N ILE A 657 10.91 11.74 -17.14
CA ILE A 657 9.62 11.32 -16.60
C ILE A 657 9.83 10.38 -15.42
N ASP A 658 10.60 9.31 -15.61
CA ASP A 658 10.90 8.33 -14.59
C ASP A 658 12.39 7.91 -14.62
N PRO A 659 13.20 8.45 -13.70
CA PRO A 659 14.61 8.07 -13.58
C PRO A 659 14.85 6.60 -13.27
N LEU A 660 13.84 5.88 -12.74
CA LEU A 660 13.92 4.46 -12.40
C LEU A 660 13.46 3.54 -13.54
N ASP A 661 13.04 4.09 -14.69
CA ASP A 661 12.57 3.24 -15.77
C ASP A 661 13.63 2.22 -16.19
N TYR A 662 13.20 0.94 -16.24
CA TYR A 662 14.11 -0.19 -16.37
C TYR A 662 14.24 -0.67 -17.83
N TRP A 663 13.12 -0.72 -18.57
CA TRP A 663 13.14 -1.19 -19.96
C TRP A 663 13.95 -0.28 -20.89
N SER A 664 13.83 1.03 -20.72
CA SER A 664 14.62 1.99 -21.51
C SER A 664 16.14 1.86 -21.31
N GLU A 665 16.60 1.41 -20.15
CA GLU A 665 18.02 1.14 -19.89
C GLU A 665 18.55 -0.03 -20.74
N PHE A 666 17.74 -1.09 -20.91
CA PHE A 666 18.09 -2.16 -21.83
C PHE A 666 18.18 -1.66 -23.27
N GLU A 667 17.19 -0.89 -23.73
CA GLU A 667 17.21 -0.27 -25.05
C GLU A 667 18.43 0.65 -25.24
N LYS A 668 18.77 1.42 -24.23
CA LYS A 668 19.96 2.29 -24.25
C LYS A 668 21.25 1.48 -24.37
N SER A 669 21.36 0.38 -23.63
CA SER A 669 22.51 -0.52 -23.69
C SER A 669 22.65 -1.16 -25.09
N MET A 670 21.52 -1.57 -25.68
CA MET A 670 21.51 -2.08 -27.07
C MET A 670 21.92 -1.01 -28.09
N LEU A 671 21.44 0.22 -27.90
CA LEU A 671 21.74 1.35 -28.78
C LEU A 671 23.23 1.71 -28.73
N ASP A 672 23.87 1.72 -27.56
CA ASP A 672 25.25 2.14 -27.36
C ASP A 672 26.26 1.05 -27.64
N LYS A 673 26.01 -0.15 -27.13
CA LYS A 673 26.99 -1.26 -27.08
C LYS A 673 26.58 -2.46 -27.89
N GLY A 674 25.37 -2.51 -28.42
CA GLY A 674 24.79 -3.68 -29.04
C GLY A 674 24.69 -4.89 -28.11
N SER A 675 24.58 -4.66 -26.79
CA SER A 675 24.51 -5.71 -25.77
C SER A 675 23.68 -5.25 -24.56
N MET A 676 23.16 -6.19 -23.80
CA MET A 676 22.36 -5.97 -22.57
C MET A 676 23.21 -5.85 -21.29
N SER A 677 24.44 -5.39 -21.37
CA SER A 677 25.46 -5.50 -20.31
C SER A 677 25.32 -4.50 -19.15
N PHE A 678 24.30 -3.63 -19.13
CA PHE A 678 24.15 -2.63 -18.06
C PHE A 678 23.64 -3.20 -16.73
N LEU A 679 22.97 -4.35 -16.76
CA LEU A 679 22.30 -4.96 -15.60
C LEU A 679 23.24 -5.13 -14.39
N ALA A 680 24.50 -5.54 -14.64
CA ALA A 680 25.47 -5.68 -13.56
C ALA A 680 25.81 -4.36 -12.84
N SER A 681 25.84 -3.24 -13.58
CA SER A 681 26.20 -1.92 -13.02
C SER A 681 25.07 -1.28 -12.20
N THR A 682 23.81 -1.61 -12.50
CA THR A 682 22.64 -1.05 -11.78
C THR A 682 22.20 -1.89 -10.59
N ARG A 683 22.61 -3.18 -10.53
CA ARG A 683 22.22 -4.16 -9.52
C ARG A 683 22.24 -3.67 -8.06
N PRO A 684 23.26 -2.94 -7.59
CA PRO A 684 23.32 -2.50 -6.19
C PRO A 684 22.20 -1.54 -5.74
N ARG A 685 21.46 -0.99 -6.71
CA ARG A 685 20.38 -0.02 -6.47
C ARG A 685 19.01 -0.54 -6.90
N ARG A 686 18.90 -1.85 -7.10
CA ARG A 686 17.68 -2.53 -7.54
C ARG A 686 17.18 -3.51 -6.48
N SER A 687 15.88 -3.77 -6.52
CA SER A 687 15.21 -4.80 -5.74
C SER A 687 15.94 -6.15 -5.80
N GLU A 688 15.72 -7.00 -4.83
CA GLU A 688 16.43 -8.27 -4.68
C GLU A 688 15.47 -9.47 -4.76
N GLY A 689 16.05 -10.66 -4.86
CA GLY A 689 15.33 -11.93 -4.79
C GLY A 689 14.22 -12.04 -5.86
N MET A 690 13.02 -12.38 -5.42
CA MET A 690 11.85 -12.58 -6.28
C MET A 690 11.43 -11.30 -6.99
N ILE A 691 11.49 -10.14 -6.33
CA ILE A 691 11.10 -8.85 -6.94
C ILE A 691 11.97 -8.55 -8.15
N ALA A 692 13.30 -8.69 -8.01
CA ALA A 692 14.24 -8.51 -9.13
C ALA A 692 13.95 -9.44 -10.32
N ILE A 693 13.58 -10.70 -10.04
CA ILE A 693 13.18 -11.65 -11.08
C ILE A 693 11.95 -11.14 -11.82
N GLN A 694 10.94 -10.71 -11.08
CA GLN A 694 9.68 -10.25 -11.68
C GLN A 694 9.86 -8.96 -12.50
N GLU A 695 10.67 -8.01 -12.04
CA GLU A 695 11.02 -6.80 -12.82
C GLU A 695 11.74 -7.13 -14.12
N LEU A 696 12.69 -8.08 -14.09
CA LEU A 696 13.36 -8.57 -15.31
C LEU A 696 12.35 -9.18 -16.26
N LEU A 697 11.44 -10.02 -15.77
CA LEU A 697 10.45 -10.71 -16.60
C LEU A 697 9.40 -9.75 -17.19
N GLU A 698 9.12 -8.58 -16.54
CA GLU A 698 8.34 -7.51 -17.18
C GLU A 698 9.04 -6.98 -18.43
N VAL A 699 10.35 -6.74 -18.36
CA VAL A 699 11.12 -6.30 -19.53
C VAL A 699 11.11 -7.36 -20.63
N VAL A 700 11.27 -8.64 -20.26
CA VAL A 700 11.21 -9.76 -21.21
C VAL A 700 9.84 -9.82 -21.89
N CYS A 701 8.74 -9.72 -21.14
CA CYS A 701 7.38 -9.69 -21.69
C CYS A 701 7.17 -8.51 -22.64
N ASN A 702 7.70 -7.34 -22.31
CA ASN A 702 7.61 -6.15 -23.15
C ASN A 702 8.32 -6.33 -24.50
N TYR A 703 9.50 -6.99 -24.52
CA TYR A 703 10.16 -7.36 -25.77
C TYR A 703 9.38 -8.41 -26.56
N MET A 704 8.84 -9.43 -25.87
CA MET A 704 7.98 -10.44 -26.51
C MET A 704 6.74 -9.80 -27.13
N ALA A 705 6.12 -8.84 -26.46
CA ALA A 705 4.92 -8.13 -26.94
C ALA A 705 5.16 -7.42 -28.28
N VAL A 706 6.36 -6.89 -28.52
CA VAL A 706 6.71 -6.24 -29.80
C VAL A 706 7.37 -7.22 -30.81
N GLY A 707 7.31 -8.53 -30.56
CA GLY A 707 7.90 -9.57 -31.42
C GLY A 707 9.44 -9.59 -31.43
N ALA A 708 10.08 -9.05 -30.39
CA ALA A 708 11.53 -8.95 -30.26
C ALA A 708 12.12 -10.12 -29.44
N ASP A 709 11.74 -11.35 -29.76
CA ASP A 709 12.15 -12.57 -29.04
C ASP A 709 13.68 -12.71 -28.90
N GLU A 710 14.46 -12.26 -29.88
CA GLU A 710 15.93 -12.28 -29.82
C GLU A 710 16.45 -11.27 -28.77
N ASP A 711 15.85 -10.08 -28.68
CA ASP A 711 16.19 -9.08 -27.65
C ASP A 711 15.76 -9.58 -26.28
N ALA A 712 14.56 -10.20 -26.15
CA ALA A 712 14.08 -10.84 -24.93
C ALA A 712 15.03 -11.95 -24.42
N LEU A 713 15.49 -12.83 -25.33
CA LEU A 713 16.44 -13.87 -25.00
C LEU A 713 17.81 -13.29 -24.57
N ALA A 714 18.25 -12.21 -25.19
CA ALA A 714 19.49 -11.52 -24.82
C ALA A 714 19.43 -10.93 -23.38
N VAL A 715 18.27 -10.42 -22.97
CA VAL A 715 18.01 -9.97 -21.57
C VAL A 715 18.20 -11.13 -20.60
N ILE A 716 17.57 -12.27 -20.89
CA ILE A 716 17.65 -13.46 -20.04
C ILE A 716 19.07 -14.02 -20.01
N ASP A 717 19.74 -14.10 -21.15
CA ASP A 717 21.10 -14.61 -21.23
C ASP A 717 22.09 -13.77 -20.41
N GLU A 718 21.93 -12.45 -20.43
CA GLU A 718 22.74 -11.57 -19.59
C GLU A 718 22.43 -11.73 -18.10
N ALA A 719 21.14 -11.84 -17.73
CA ALA A 719 20.74 -12.07 -16.36
C ALA A 719 21.27 -13.40 -15.79
N VAL A 720 21.19 -14.46 -16.56
CA VAL A 720 21.75 -15.77 -16.20
C VAL A 720 23.27 -15.74 -16.00
N LYS A 721 24.01 -14.95 -16.80
CA LYS A 721 25.45 -14.76 -16.64
C LYS A 721 25.83 -14.04 -15.35
N ILE A 722 25.01 -13.11 -14.91
CA ILE A 722 25.22 -12.39 -13.65
C ILE A 722 25.11 -13.33 -12.45
N GLY A 723 24.31 -14.39 -12.58
CA GLY A 723 24.13 -15.39 -11.53
C GLY A 723 22.87 -15.18 -10.70
N ASN A 724 22.95 -15.55 -9.41
CA ASN A 724 21.82 -15.45 -8.48
C ASN A 724 21.32 -14.01 -8.33
N PRO A 725 19.97 -13.76 -8.31
CA PRO A 725 18.90 -14.79 -8.24
C PRO A 725 18.45 -15.34 -9.61
N PHE A 726 18.88 -14.77 -10.70
CA PHE A 726 18.35 -15.07 -12.04
C PHE A 726 18.74 -16.47 -12.55
N SER A 727 20.00 -16.89 -12.33
CA SER A 727 20.47 -18.22 -12.76
C SER A 727 19.74 -19.37 -12.08
N ASP A 728 19.27 -19.12 -10.83
CA ASP A 728 18.68 -20.11 -9.94
C ASP A 728 17.14 -20.06 -9.94
N SER A 729 16.55 -19.19 -10.78
CA SER A 729 15.10 -19.08 -10.91
C SER A 729 14.55 -20.06 -11.96
N GLN A 730 13.59 -20.88 -11.55
CA GLN A 730 12.83 -21.73 -12.48
C GLN A 730 12.12 -20.90 -13.55
N LEU A 731 11.50 -19.76 -13.17
CA LEU A 731 10.78 -18.92 -14.11
C LEU A 731 11.69 -18.35 -15.18
N VAL A 732 12.84 -17.79 -14.82
CA VAL A 732 13.81 -17.25 -15.79
C VAL A 732 14.25 -18.35 -16.78
N ARG A 733 14.50 -19.57 -16.30
CA ARG A 733 14.86 -20.72 -17.14
C ARG A 733 13.72 -21.16 -18.05
N LEU A 734 12.48 -21.15 -17.55
CA LEU A 734 11.31 -21.52 -18.35
C LEU A 734 10.98 -20.46 -19.41
N TYR A 735 11.14 -19.17 -19.12
CA TYR A 735 11.07 -18.13 -20.14
C TYR A 735 12.16 -18.30 -21.20
N ARG A 736 13.39 -18.65 -20.79
CA ARG A 736 14.46 -18.98 -21.70
C ARG A 736 14.11 -20.15 -22.60
N ALA A 737 13.60 -21.23 -22.03
CA ALA A 737 13.15 -22.41 -22.77
C ALA A 737 12.05 -22.07 -23.80
N TYR A 738 11.10 -21.22 -23.43
CA TYR A 738 10.03 -20.78 -24.33
C TYR A 738 10.54 -19.98 -25.53
N LEU A 739 11.54 -19.11 -25.31
CA LEU A 739 12.13 -18.27 -26.36
C LEU A 739 13.10 -19.01 -27.27
N LEU A 740 13.59 -20.18 -26.88
CA LEU A 740 14.46 -20.99 -27.72
C LEU A 740 13.66 -21.63 -28.87
N LYS A 741 14.14 -21.44 -30.11
CA LYS A 741 13.51 -22.00 -31.32
C LYS A 741 13.76 -23.51 -31.48
N ASP A 742 14.90 -23.98 -30.96
CA ASP A 742 15.29 -25.38 -30.97
C ASP A 742 14.64 -26.14 -29.80
N GLU A 743 13.87 -27.17 -30.13
CA GLU A 743 13.09 -27.91 -29.12
C GLU A 743 13.99 -28.75 -28.19
N ASP A 744 15.11 -29.25 -28.65
CA ASP A 744 16.06 -30.02 -27.84
C ASP A 744 16.78 -29.09 -26.85
N ALA A 745 17.14 -27.88 -27.27
CA ALA A 745 17.66 -26.85 -26.40
C ALA A 745 16.61 -26.40 -25.37
N ALA A 746 15.35 -26.25 -25.76
CA ALA A 746 14.25 -25.94 -24.84
C ALA A 746 14.07 -27.05 -23.80
N LYS A 747 14.05 -28.32 -24.19
CA LYS A 747 14.00 -29.48 -23.27
C LYS A 747 15.18 -29.52 -22.32
N SER A 748 16.37 -29.17 -22.78
CA SER A 748 17.58 -29.08 -21.95
C SER A 748 17.43 -28.01 -20.87
N GLU A 749 16.91 -26.84 -21.23
CA GLU A 749 16.67 -25.72 -20.30
C GLU A 749 15.56 -26.03 -19.28
N ILE A 750 14.48 -26.70 -19.72
CA ILE A 750 13.44 -27.24 -18.83
C ILE A 750 14.05 -28.24 -17.83
N GLY A 751 14.98 -29.08 -18.28
CA GLY A 751 15.70 -30.01 -17.41
C GLY A 751 16.51 -29.29 -16.33
N ILE A 752 17.18 -28.19 -16.69
CA ILE A 752 17.88 -27.33 -15.71
C ILE A 752 16.89 -26.73 -14.72
N ALA A 753 15.80 -26.15 -15.20
CA ALA A 753 14.75 -25.57 -14.37
C ALA A 753 14.19 -26.57 -13.36
N SER A 754 13.99 -27.83 -13.78
CA SER A 754 13.46 -28.90 -12.92
C SER A 754 14.39 -29.29 -11.77
N GLY A 755 15.69 -29.02 -11.90
CA GLY A 755 16.67 -29.23 -10.83
C GLY A 755 16.78 -28.10 -9.81
N LEU A 756 16.10 -26.96 -10.04
CA LEU A 756 16.13 -25.80 -9.17
C LEU A 756 14.98 -25.81 -8.15
N SER A 757 15.09 -24.97 -7.12
CA SER A 757 14.04 -24.80 -6.13
C SER A 757 12.82 -24.11 -6.70
N SER A 758 11.62 -24.59 -6.35
CA SER A 758 10.34 -23.92 -6.69
C SER A 758 10.00 -22.77 -5.73
N VAL A 759 10.70 -22.63 -4.63
CA VAL A 759 10.48 -21.56 -3.63
C VAL A 759 10.74 -20.18 -4.25
N GLY A 760 9.78 -19.25 -4.08
CA GLY A 760 9.88 -17.89 -4.62
C GLY A 760 9.70 -17.76 -6.15
N ASN A 761 9.33 -18.85 -6.84
CA ASN A 761 9.00 -18.83 -8.26
C ASN A 761 7.50 -18.74 -8.45
N HIS A 762 6.96 -17.52 -8.53
CA HIS A 762 5.53 -17.24 -8.56
C HIS A 762 5.12 -16.58 -9.88
N PRO A 763 4.66 -17.36 -10.90
CA PRO A 763 4.12 -16.78 -12.13
C PRO A 763 2.84 -16.00 -11.82
N LEU A 764 2.66 -14.86 -12.50
CA LEU A 764 1.58 -13.92 -12.17
C LEU A 764 0.88 -13.28 -13.39
N ARG A 765 1.48 -13.40 -14.60
CA ARG A 765 1.04 -12.68 -15.79
C ARG A 765 0.12 -13.53 -16.66
N ILE A 766 -0.96 -12.92 -17.16
CA ILE A 766 -1.86 -13.61 -18.10
C ILE A 766 -1.16 -14.06 -19.38
N GLU A 767 -0.11 -13.36 -19.78
CA GLU A 767 0.76 -13.69 -20.92
C GLU A 767 1.47 -15.04 -20.72
N GLU A 768 1.73 -15.42 -19.46
CA GLU A 768 2.38 -16.68 -19.09
C GLU A 768 1.48 -17.91 -19.33
N VAL A 769 0.16 -17.73 -19.45
CA VAL A 769 -0.78 -18.84 -19.73
C VAL A 769 -0.43 -19.54 -21.05
N GLY A 770 -0.17 -18.78 -22.13
CA GLY A 770 0.26 -19.30 -23.41
C GLY A 770 1.64 -19.95 -23.34
N MET A 771 2.57 -19.34 -22.62
CA MET A 771 3.90 -19.87 -22.38
C MET A 771 3.85 -21.24 -21.68
N PHE A 772 3.18 -21.34 -20.54
CA PHE A 772 3.06 -22.61 -19.79
C PHE A 772 2.32 -23.66 -20.58
N GLY A 773 1.27 -23.28 -21.34
CA GLY A 773 0.58 -24.18 -22.27
C GLY A 773 1.55 -24.81 -23.26
N ARG A 774 2.38 -24.02 -23.92
CA ARG A 774 3.39 -24.49 -24.87
C ARG A 774 4.47 -25.35 -24.23
N LEU A 775 4.99 -24.94 -23.06
CA LEU A 775 6.00 -25.73 -22.34
C LEU A 775 5.45 -27.09 -21.88
N ALA A 776 4.15 -27.12 -21.48
CA ALA A 776 3.46 -28.36 -21.14
C ALA A 776 3.18 -29.30 -22.31
N GLU A 777 3.17 -28.78 -23.56
CA GLU A 777 3.15 -29.60 -24.78
C GLU A 777 4.53 -30.19 -25.09
N ILE A 778 5.61 -29.40 -24.92
CA ILE A 778 7.00 -29.83 -25.14
C ILE A 778 7.42 -30.90 -24.12
N CYS A 779 7.05 -30.73 -22.85
CA CYS A 779 7.37 -31.63 -21.75
C CYS A 779 6.11 -31.96 -20.90
N PRO A 780 5.19 -32.82 -21.41
CA PRO A 780 3.90 -33.05 -20.75
C PRO A 780 4.00 -33.73 -19.38
N GLU A 781 5.07 -34.48 -19.12
CA GLU A 781 5.35 -35.18 -17.86
C GLU A 781 6.32 -34.41 -16.93
N ASN A 782 6.40 -33.10 -17.04
CA ASN A 782 7.24 -32.28 -16.18
C ASN A 782 6.44 -31.72 -14.98
N ALA A 783 6.79 -32.18 -13.77
CA ALA A 783 6.10 -31.78 -12.54
C ALA A 783 6.23 -30.29 -12.23
N VAL A 784 7.40 -29.67 -12.48
CA VAL A 784 7.65 -28.26 -12.20
C VAL A 784 6.79 -27.36 -13.08
N ILE A 785 6.70 -27.65 -14.38
CA ILE A 785 5.80 -26.91 -15.29
C ILE A 785 4.36 -26.99 -14.79
N ARG A 786 3.88 -28.21 -14.43
CA ARG A 786 2.52 -28.41 -13.95
C ARG A 786 2.26 -27.66 -12.65
N TYR A 787 3.20 -27.67 -11.71
CA TYR A 787 3.11 -26.95 -10.43
C TYR A 787 3.00 -25.44 -10.63
N LEU A 788 3.92 -24.84 -11.39
CA LEU A 788 3.93 -23.40 -11.63
C LEU A 788 2.74 -22.94 -12.47
N TYR A 789 2.35 -23.74 -13.47
CA TYR A 789 1.15 -23.47 -14.25
C TYR A 789 -0.12 -23.50 -13.38
N GLY A 790 -0.19 -24.47 -12.45
CA GLY A 790 -1.26 -24.53 -11.47
C GLY A 790 -1.32 -23.29 -10.58
N ASN A 791 -0.17 -22.79 -10.11
CA ASN A 791 -0.08 -21.56 -9.33
C ASN A 791 -0.64 -20.36 -10.12
N LEU A 792 -0.22 -20.21 -11.37
CA LEU A 792 -0.69 -19.14 -12.25
C LEU A 792 -2.21 -19.21 -12.45
N LEU A 793 -2.72 -20.37 -12.89
CA LEU A 793 -4.15 -20.54 -13.18
C LEU A 793 -5.01 -20.29 -11.95
N TYR A 794 -4.58 -20.79 -10.79
CA TYR A 794 -5.31 -20.56 -9.55
C TYR A 794 -5.33 -19.08 -9.16
N TYR A 795 -4.19 -18.41 -9.29
CA TYR A 795 -4.05 -16.98 -9.00
C TYR A 795 -4.95 -16.10 -9.88
N ILE A 796 -4.95 -16.34 -11.19
CA ILE A 796 -5.77 -15.54 -12.11
C ILE A 796 -7.27 -15.89 -12.07
N GLY A 797 -7.70 -16.84 -11.20
CA GLY A 797 -9.09 -17.18 -10.98
C GLY A 797 -9.58 -18.45 -11.67
N GLN A 798 -8.78 -19.12 -12.51
CA GLN A 798 -9.09 -20.43 -13.11
C GLN A 798 -8.84 -21.57 -12.11
N LYS A 799 -9.52 -21.51 -10.94
CA LYS A 799 -9.22 -22.35 -9.77
C LYS A 799 -9.31 -23.85 -10.05
N ASP A 800 -10.31 -24.29 -10.83
CA ASP A 800 -10.49 -25.71 -11.17
C ASP A 800 -9.37 -26.23 -12.07
N HIS A 801 -8.99 -25.46 -13.08
CA HIS A 801 -7.87 -25.79 -13.95
C HIS A 801 -6.53 -25.76 -13.20
N GLY A 802 -6.35 -24.78 -12.31
CA GLY A 802 -5.18 -24.72 -11.43
C GLY A 802 -5.04 -25.97 -10.55
N LEU A 803 -6.12 -26.36 -9.89
CA LEU A 803 -6.15 -27.58 -9.08
C LEU A 803 -5.86 -28.84 -9.91
N GLU A 804 -6.36 -28.92 -11.14
CA GLU A 804 -6.04 -30.04 -12.06
C GLU A 804 -4.53 -30.11 -12.36
N GLN A 805 -3.90 -28.95 -12.62
CA GLN A 805 -2.46 -28.92 -12.86
C GLN A 805 -1.65 -29.31 -11.60
N TRP A 806 -2.08 -28.89 -10.42
CA TRP A 806 -1.44 -29.31 -9.16
C TRP A 806 -1.56 -30.82 -8.91
N ARG A 807 -2.71 -31.44 -9.19
CA ARG A 807 -2.89 -32.91 -9.11
C ARG A 807 -1.90 -33.60 -10.05
N LYS A 808 -1.78 -33.14 -11.31
CA LYS A 808 -0.81 -33.70 -12.24
C LYS A 808 0.63 -33.52 -11.74
N ALA A 809 0.95 -32.39 -11.12
CA ALA A 809 2.28 -32.17 -10.54
C ALA A 809 2.58 -33.14 -9.40
N ALA A 810 1.62 -33.34 -8.47
CA ALA A 810 1.75 -34.26 -7.35
C ALA A 810 1.78 -35.74 -7.79
N ASP A 811 1.07 -36.09 -8.86
CA ASP A 811 1.12 -37.44 -9.45
C ASP A 811 2.49 -37.72 -10.11
N LEU A 812 3.07 -36.71 -10.77
CA LEU A 812 4.38 -36.82 -11.44
C LEU A 812 5.54 -36.76 -10.44
N ASP A 813 5.43 -35.99 -9.39
CA ASP A 813 6.39 -35.91 -8.27
C ASP A 813 5.68 -35.98 -6.91
N PRO A 814 5.38 -37.19 -6.43
CA PRO A 814 4.77 -37.36 -5.11
C PRO A 814 5.64 -36.90 -3.93
N SER A 815 6.92 -36.63 -4.16
CA SER A 815 7.84 -36.13 -3.13
C SER A 815 7.79 -34.59 -2.97
N SER A 816 7.10 -33.87 -3.88
CA SER A 816 6.94 -32.43 -3.82
C SER A 816 5.95 -32.03 -2.72
N ALA A 817 6.45 -31.55 -1.58
CA ALA A 817 5.61 -31.04 -0.49
C ALA A 817 4.73 -29.86 -0.96
N LEU A 818 5.28 -28.94 -1.77
CA LEU A 818 4.56 -27.80 -2.29
C LEU A 818 3.38 -28.19 -3.19
N ALA A 819 3.59 -29.15 -4.10
CA ALA A 819 2.52 -29.63 -4.98
C ALA A 819 1.42 -30.34 -4.17
N CYS A 820 1.79 -31.23 -3.23
CA CYS A 820 0.86 -31.91 -2.34
C CYS A 820 0.07 -30.90 -1.48
N ARG A 821 0.75 -29.92 -0.87
CA ARG A 821 0.09 -28.86 -0.08
C ARG A 821 -0.93 -28.09 -0.91
N ASN A 822 -0.58 -27.67 -2.13
CA ASN A 822 -1.49 -26.92 -2.98
C ASN A 822 -2.72 -27.73 -3.41
N VAL A 823 -2.57 -29.06 -3.67
CA VAL A 823 -3.72 -29.93 -3.90
C VAL A 823 -4.59 -29.99 -2.63
N GLY A 824 -3.97 -30.21 -1.46
CA GLY A 824 -4.68 -30.22 -0.18
C GLY A 824 -5.45 -28.93 0.08
N PHE A 825 -4.83 -27.79 -0.19
CA PHE A 825 -5.46 -26.47 -0.11
C PHE A 825 -6.66 -26.36 -1.07
N GLY A 826 -6.48 -26.66 -2.36
CA GLY A 826 -7.53 -26.57 -3.37
C GLY A 826 -8.71 -27.51 -3.12
N GLU A 827 -8.46 -28.74 -2.69
CA GLU A 827 -9.54 -29.69 -2.31
C GLU A 827 -10.29 -29.21 -1.06
N GLY A 828 -9.55 -28.65 -0.09
CA GLY A 828 -10.15 -28.05 1.11
C GLY A 828 -11.06 -26.87 0.79
N GLN A 829 -10.70 -26.01 -0.18
CA GLN A 829 -11.56 -24.93 -0.66
C GLN A 829 -12.83 -25.44 -1.36
N LYS A 830 -12.78 -26.62 -1.99
CA LYS A 830 -13.95 -27.29 -2.58
C LYS A 830 -14.83 -28.02 -1.57
N GLY A 831 -14.38 -28.15 -0.31
CA GLY A 831 -15.07 -28.89 0.74
C GLY A 831 -14.79 -30.39 0.74
N ASP A 832 -13.91 -30.92 -0.10
CA ASP A 832 -13.45 -32.31 -0.04
C ASP A 832 -12.34 -32.46 1.00
N TYR A 833 -12.74 -32.36 2.27
CA TYR A 833 -11.81 -32.39 3.39
C TYR A 833 -11.10 -33.75 3.54
N SER A 834 -11.72 -34.86 3.15
CA SER A 834 -11.05 -36.16 3.21
C SER A 834 -9.84 -36.20 2.29
N LYS A 835 -10.04 -35.80 1.05
CA LYS A 835 -8.99 -35.77 0.05
C LYS A 835 -7.93 -34.70 0.38
N ALA A 836 -8.37 -33.56 0.89
CA ALA A 836 -7.45 -32.52 1.36
C ALA A 836 -6.49 -33.06 2.43
N LEU A 837 -6.98 -33.79 3.43
CA LEU A 837 -6.15 -34.38 4.48
C LEU A 837 -5.17 -35.44 3.95
N GLU A 838 -5.55 -36.24 2.97
CA GLU A 838 -4.62 -37.20 2.34
C GLU A 838 -3.41 -36.49 1.75
N TYR A 839 -3.62 -35.38 1.03
CA TYR A 839 -2.53 -34.60 0.44
C TYR A 839 -1.74 -33.79 1.46
N TYR A 840 -2.37 -33.24 2.52
CA TYR A 840 -1.63 -32.62 3.62
C TYR A 840 -0.77 -33.63 4.38
N ASP A 841 -1.22 -34.89 4.54
CA ASP A 841 -0.42 -35.94 5.16
C ASP A 841 0.83 -36.27 4.33
N GLU A 842 0.71 -36.34 3.00
CA GLU A 842 1.87 -36.52 2.12
C GLU A 842 2.79 -35.27 2.15
N ALA A 843 2.22 -34.04 2.18
CA ALA A 843 3.02 -32.82 2.30
C ALA A 843 3.82 -32.79 3.61
N ILE A 844 3.20 -33.09 4.74
CA ILE A 844 3.87 -33.16 6.06
C ILE A 844 4.95 -34.25 6.07
N LYS A 845 4.69 -35.40 5.46
CA LYS A 845 5.67 -36.47 5.33
C LYS A 845 6.88 -36.06 4.52
N ASN A 846 6.67 -35.32 3.43
CA ASN A 846 7.73 -34.83 2.53
C ASN A 846 8.51 -33.63 3.12
N ASN A 847 7.83 -32.76 3.88
CA ASN A 847 8.45 -31.62 4.57
C ASN A 847 7.96 -31.50 6.04
N PRO A 848 8.41 -32.38 6.95
CA PRO A 848 8.01 -32.33 8.37
C PRO A 848 8.58 -31.13 9.13
N GLY A 849 9.42 -30.33 8.48
CA GLY A 849 10.04 -29.11 9.05
C GLY A 849 9.20 -27.86 8.92
N ASP A 850 8.13 -27.92 8.15
CA ASP A 850 7.26 -26.79 7.81
C ASP A 850 6.06 -26.69 8.78
N PRO A 851 5.98 -25.64 9.62
CA PRO A 851 4.92 -25.53 10.61
C PRO A 851 3.56 -25.09 10.01
N LEU A 852 3.56 -24.42 8.85
CA LEU A 852 2.33 -24.02 8.18
C LEU A 852 1.48 -25.22 7.78
N LEU A 853 2.11 -26.30 7.31
CA LEU A 853 1.41 -27.55 6.96
C LEU A 853 0.60 -28.12 8.12
N PHE A 854 1.14 -28.04 9.36
CA PHE A 854 0.41 -28.49 10.55
C PHE A 854 -0.77 -27.56 10.88
N ALA A 855 -0.60 -26.26 10.76
CA ALA A 855 -1.65 -25.29 11.01
C ALA A 855 -2.82 -25.46 10.00
N GLU A 856 -2.51 -25.52 8.71
CA GLU A 856 -3.51 -25.70 7.64
C GLU A 856 -4.21 -27.07 7.72
N SER A 857 -3.43 -28.15 7.90
CA SER A 857 -3.99 -29.49 8.06
C SER A 857 -4.94 -29.58 9.26
N ASP A 858 -4.61 -28.94 10.40
CA ASP A 858 -5.50 -28.91 11.56
C ASP A 858 -6.79 -28.10 11.30
N LYS A 859 -6.74 -26.99 10.56
CA LYS A 859 -7.93 -26.26 10.13
C LYS A 859 -8.85 -27.17 9.28
N ILE A 860 -8.29 -27.96 8.38
CA ILE A 860 -9.05 -28.94 7.59
C ILE A 860 -9.60 -30.07 8.48
N CYS A 861 -8.80 -30.58 9.44
CA CYS A 861 -9.28 -31.57 10.41
C CYS A 861 -10.50 -31.07 11.21
N GLU A 862 -10.48 -29.80 11.64
CA GLU A 862 -11.61 -29.18 12.34
C GLU A 862 -12.85 -29.12 11.48
N LYS A 863 -12.74 -28.63 10.23
CA LYS A 863 -13.83 -28.59 9.24
C LYS A 863 -14.38 -29.99 8.90
N ALA A 864 -13.51 -30.98 8.86
CA ALA A 864 -13.87 -32.40 8.65
C ALA A 864 -14.52 -33.06 9.88
N GLY A 865 -14.58 -32.40 11.02
CA GLY A 865 -15.10 -32.95 12.27
C GLY A 865 -14.19 -34.03 12.88
N VAL A 866 -12.91 -34.02 12.60
CA VAL A 866 -11.94 -34.97 13.22
C VAL A 866 -11.91 -34.75 14.73
N PRO A 867 -12.07 -35.83 15.54
CA PRO A 867 -12.08 -35.69 17.00
C PRO A 867 -10.83 -34.99 17.55
N ALA A 868 -11.01 -34.09 18.50
CA ALA A 868 -9.92 -33.29 19.11
C ALA A 868 -8.73 -34.12 19.60
N ILE A 869 -8.99 -35.31 20.16
CA ILE A 869 -7.93 -36.23 20.59
C ILE A 869 -7.05 -36.75 19.43
N GLN A 870 -7.61 -36.87 18.23
CA GLN A 870 -6.84 -37.27 17.06
C GLN A 870 -6.06 -36.06 16.51
N ARG A 871 -6.66 -34.87 16.48
CA ARG A 871 -6.01 -33.60 16.14
C ARG A 871 -4.82 -33.35 17.06
N GLN A 872 -4.98 -33.55 18.38
CA GLN A 872 -3.89 -33.45 19.35
C GLN A 872 -2.72 -34.37 18.98
N LYS A 873 -2.99 -35.64 18.68
CA LYS A 873 -1.93 -36.60 18.31
C LYS A 873 -1.17 -36.15 17.05
N ARG A 874 -1.87 -35.61 16.06
CA ARG A 874 -1.25 -35.11 14.83
C ARG A 874 -0.32 -33.93 15.10
N LEU A 875 -0.77 -32.93 15.85
CA LEU A 875 0.04 -31.75 16.21
C LEU A 875 1.21 -32.12 17.13
N GLU A 876 1.00 -33.02 18.12
CA GLU A 876 2.07 -33.46 19.01
C GLU A 876 3.12 -34.33 18.30
N ALA A 877 2.76 -35.06 17.23
CA ALA A 877 3.72 -35.79 16.41
C ALA A 877 4.77 -34.85 15.77
N GLY A 878 4.37 -33.65 15.41
CA GLY A 878 5.26 -32.60 14.89
C GLY A 878 5.61 -31.50 15.90
N LEU A 879 5.51 -31.73 17.20
CA LEU A 879 5.57 -30.69 18.24
C LEU A 879 6.74 -29.72 18.09
N LYS A 880 7.94 -30.22 17.77
CA LYS A 880 9.13 -29.38 17.59
C LYS A 880 8.97 -28.40 16.44
N THR A 881 8.28 -28.78 15.38
CA THR A 881 7.97 -27.95 14.20
C THR A 881 6.83 -26.99 14.52
N VAL A 882 5.73 -27.49 15.07
CA VAL A 882 4.57 -26.71 15.49
C VAL A 882 4.97 -25.52 16.38
N MET A 883 5.89 -25.75 17.31
CA MET A 883 6.38 -24.69 18.23
C MET A 883 7.19 -23.58 17.56
N LYS A 884 7.45 -23.63 16.25
CA LYS A 884 8.20 -22.58 15.54
C LYS A 884 7.30 -21.45 15.01
N TYR A 885 5.99 -21.65 14.94
CA TYR A 885 5.05 -20.74 14.27
C TYR A 885 3.79 -20.51 15.10
N ASP A 886 3.45 -19.27 15.35
CA ASP A 886 2.38 -18.90 16.28
C ASP A 886 1.02 -19.45 15.88
N ASP A 887 0.62 -19.41 14.58
CA ASP A 887 -0.64 -19.97 14.13
C ASP A 887 -0.74 -21.48 14.44
N ALA A 888 0.35 -22.24 14.25
CA ALA A 888 0.37 -23.66 14.56
C ALA A 888 0.30 -23.92 16.08
N VAL A 889 0.96 -23.08 16.89
CA VAL A 889 0.85 -23.12 18.35
C VAL A 889 -0.56 -22.81 18.81
N ILE A 890 -1.20 -21.79 18.27
CA ILE A 890 -2.59 -21.41 18.58
C ILE A 890 -3.54 -22.60 18.30
N ARG A 891 -3.35 -23.29 17.20
CA ARG A 891 -4.12 -24.53 16.89
C ARG A 891 -3.91 -25.59 17.96
N LEU A 892 -2.68 -25.84 18.36
CA LEU A 892 -2.36 -26.79 19.43
C LEU A 892 -3.00 -26.42 20.76
N LEU A 893 -2.98 -25.14 21.14
CA LEU A 893 -3.55 -24.64 22.39
C LEU A 893 -5.07 -24.82 22.43
N LYS A 894 -5.76 -24.53 21.31
CA LYS A 894 -7.21 -24.81 21.16
C LYS A 894 -7.51 -26.28 21.40
N VAL A 895 -6.79 -27.16 20.74
CA VAL A 895 -6.98 -28.61 20.87
C VAL A 895 -6.66 -29.09 22.28
N TYR A 896 -5.69 -28.50 22.97
CA TYR A 896 -5.42 -28.82 24.39
C TYR A 896 -6.59 -28.42 25.29
N ASN A 897 -7.26 -27.31 25.04
CA ASN A 897 -8.46 -26.92 25.77
C ASN A 897 -9.61 -27.92 25.55
N GLU A 898 -9.85 -28.29 24.28
CA GLU A 898 -10.88 -29.27 23.90
C GLU A 898 -10.67 -30.67 24.50
N THR A 899 -9.41 -31.06 24.72
CA THR A 899 -9.04 -32.39 25.25
C THR A 899 -8.77 -32.42 26.75
N GLY A 900 -8.98 -31.29 27.46
CA GLY A 900 -8.76 -31.19 28.90
C GLY A 900 -7.30 -31.07 29.32
N ASN A 901 -6.40 -30.78 28.38
CA ASN A 901 -4.97 -30.60 28.61
C ASN A 901 -4.57 -29.12 28.89
N TRP A 902 -5.50 -28.33 29.48
CA TRP A 902 -5.28 -26.90 29.77
C TRP A 902 -3.98 -26.58 30.52
N ASN A 903 -3.46 -27.48 31.36
CA ASN A 903 -2.16 -27.26 32.01
C ASN A 903 -1.00 -27.19 31.00
N LYS A 904 -1.08 -27.95 29.88
CA LYS A 904 -0.07 -27.86 28.83
C LYS A 904 -0.23 -26.54 28.08
N ALA A 905 -1.47 -26.15 27.80
CA ALA A 905 -1.78 -24.89 27.14
C ALA A 905 -1.26 -23.69 27.95
N ILE A 906 -1.63 -23.60 29.24
CA ILE A 906 -1.16 -22.55 30.14
C ILE A 906 0.36 -22.50 30.19
N LYS A 907 1.02 -23.64 30.35
CA LYS A 907 2.49 -23.70 30.42
C LYS A 907 3.17 -23.14 29.17
N ILE A 908 2.60 -23.37 27.97
CA ILE A 908 3.13 -22.82 26.72
C ILE A 908 2.90 -21.30 26.72
N MET A 909 1.70 -20.84 27.03
CA MET A 909 1.37 -19.41 27.07
C MET A 909 2.20 -18.63 28.10
N ASP A 910 2.50 -19.22 29.27
CA ASP A 910 3.34 -18.59 30.29
C ASP A 910 4.83 -18.49 29.90
N SER A 911 5.29 -19.32 28.96
CA SER A 911 6.71 -19.45 28.61
C SER A 911 7.08 -18.93 27.23
N ARG A 912 6.12 -18.46 26.46
CA ARG A 912 6.30 -17.98 25.09
C ARG A 912 5.86 -16.54 24.97
N HIS A 913 6.61 -15.74 24.22
CA HIS A 913 6.13 -14.45 23.71
C HIS A 913 5.38 -14.70 22.41
N PHE A 914 4.17 -14.14 22.29
CA PHE A 914 3.34 -14.17 21.08
C PHE A 914 3.30 -12.78 20.49
N HIS A 915 3.60 -12.68 19.20
CA HIS A 915 3.55 -11.43 18.47
C HIS A 915 2.15 -11.23 17.85
N LEU A 916 1.48 -10.17 18.27
CA LEU A 916 0.09 -9.92 17.91
C LEU A 916 0.00 -9.29 16.52
N TRP A 917 -0.85 -9.85 15.67
CA TRP A 917 -1.34 -9.12 14.50
C TRP A 917 -2.27 -7.99 14.94
N GLU A 918 -2.18 -6.84 14.27
CA GLU A 918 -3.11 -5.75 14.50
C GLU A 918 -4.56 -6.25 14.32
N GLY A 919 -5.44 -5.95 15.31
CA GLY A 919 -6.79 -6.48 15.36
C GLY A 919 -6.90 -7.95 15.79
N GLY A 920 -5.80 -8.61 16.15
CA GLY A 920 -5.80 -9.96 16.73
C GLY A 920 -6.11 -9.94 18.23
N GLY A 921 -6.47 -11.10 18.79
CA GLY A 921 -6.77 -11.24 20.23
C GLY A 921 -6.96 -12.71 20.63
N GLU A 922 -7.00 -13.61 19.67
CA GLU A 922 -7.36 -15.01 19.85
C GLU A 922 -6.53 -15.74 20.92
N ILE A 923 -5.26 -15.38 21.07
CA ILE A 923 -4.39 -16.01 22.09
C ILE A 923 -4.87 -15.70 23.51
N HIS A 924 -5.38 -14.49 23.76
CA HIS A 924 -5.96 -14.14 25.07
C HIS A 924 -7.26 -14.88 25.31
N ASP A 925 -8.12 -15.05 24.30
CA ASP A 925 -9.34 -15.85 24.41
C ASP A 925 -9.03 -17.29 24.83
N ILE A 926 -7.98 -17.88 24.23
CA ILE A 926 -7.51 -19.21 24.59
C ILE A 926 -6.95 -19.25 26.01
N TYR A 927 -6.25 -18.21 26.45
CA TYR A 927 -5.76 -18.06 27.81
C TYR A 927 -6.91 -18.04 28.84
N VAL A 928 -7.91 -17.18 28.59
CA VAL A 928 -9.11 -17.10 29.42
C VAL A 928 -9.82 -18.46 29.51
N MET A 929 -10.05 -19.10 28.35
CA MET A 929 -10.72 -20.40 28.26
C MET A 929 -9.93 -21.47 29.04
N SER A 930 -8.61 -21.52 28.92
CA SER A 930 -7.75 -22.48 29.62
C SER A 930 -7.89 -22.36 31.15
N HIS A 931 -7.85 -21.14 31.66
CA HIS A 931 -8.01 -20.89 33.11
C HIS A 931 -9.42 -21.19 33.62
N ILE A 932 -10.45 -20.83 32.86
CA ILE A 932 -11.87 -21.12 33.23
C ILE A 932 -12.11 -22.64 33.24
N LEU A 933 -11.70 -23.39 32.22
CA LEU A 933 -11.85 -24.83 32.16
C LEU A 933 -11.10 -25.54 33.29
N LYS A 934 -9.91 -25.10 33.62
CA LYS A 934 -9.13 -25.60 34.75
C LYS A 934 -9.81 -25.26 36.07
N GLY A 935 -10.26 -24.03 36.22
CA GLY A 935 -11.01 -23.58 37.40
C GLY A 935 -12.28 -24.41 37.64
N LYS A 936 -13.05 -24.65 36.57
CA LYS A 936 -14.23 -25.53 36.61
C LYS A 936 -13.86 -26.95 37.05
N SER A 937 -12.84 -27.55 36.49
CA SER A 937 -12.36 -28.90 36.90
C SER A 937 -11.92 -28.95 38.38
N LEU A 938 -11.32 -27.88 38.89
CA LEU A 938 -10.96 -27.75 40.30
C LEU A 938 -12.20 -27.57 41.19
N LEU A 939 -13.20 -26.83 40.73
CA LEU A 939 -14.46 -26.64 41.42
C LEU A 939 -15.23 -27.96 41.58
N ASP A 940 -15.30 -28.78 40.52
CA ASP A 940 -15.90 -30.11 40.52
C ASP A 940 -15.19 -31.05 41.53
N LYS A 941 -13.89 -30.86 41.72
CA LYS A 941 -13.08 -31.56 42.73
C LYS A 941 -13.13 -30.94 44.13
N LYS A 942 -13.96 -29.93 44.32
CA LYS A 942 -14.12 -29.16 45.59
C LYS A 942 -12.85 -28.46 46.05
N ALA A 943 -11.95 -28.14 45.12
CA ALA A 943 -10.72 -27.42 45.38
C ALA A 943 -10.93 -25.90 45.26
N TYR A 944 -11.86 -25.33 46.01
CA TYR A 944 -12.41 -24.01 45.88
C TYR A 944 -11.38 -22.88 45.81
N LYS A 945 -10.39 -22.91 46.73
CA LYS A 945 -9.33 -21.88 46.76
C LYS A 945 -8.50 -21.85 45.45
N ARG A 946 -8.18 -23.03 44.92
CA ARG A 946 -7.44 -23.15 43.69
C ARG A 946 -8.30 -22.77 42.45
N ALA A 947 -9.60 -23.15 42.49
CA ALA A 947 -10.55 -22.74 41.45
C ALA A 947 -10.68 -21.22 41.37
N MET A 948 -10.81 -20.54 42.52
CA MET A 948 -10.88 -19.07 42.57
C MET A 948 -9.62 -18.40 42.05
N GLU A 949 -8.43 -18.97 42.28
CA GLU A 949 -7.18 -18.44 41.72
C GLU A 949 -7.16 -18.57 40.19
N GLU A 950 -7.61 -19.69 39.61
CA GLU A 950 -7.70 -19.84 38.15
C GLU A 950 -8.68 -18.82 37.55
N PHE A 951 -9.81 -18.58 38.19
CA PHE A 951 -10.77 -17.55 37.72
C PHE A 951 -10.20 -16.13 37.83
N ARG A 952 -9.39 -15.85 38.88
CA ARG A 952 -8.66 -14.60 38.97
C ARG A 952 -7.61 -14.47 37.85
N LEU A 953 -6.86 -15.54 37.55
CA LEU A 953 -5.90 -15.54 36.46
C LEU A 953 -6.59 -15.30 35.10
N ALA A 954 -7.78 -15.84 34.89
CA ALA A 954 -8.56 -15.61 33.66
C ALA A 954 -8.93 -14.12 33.40
N THR A 955 -8.82 -13.24 34.42
CA THR A 955 -9.04 -11.79 34.24
C THR A 955 -7.78 -11.00 33.98
N LEU A 956 -6.62 -11.67 33.88
CA LEU A 956 -5.35 -11.00 33.63
C LEU A 956 -5.06 -10.91 32.12
N TYR A 957 -4.26 -9.93 31.80
CA TYR A 957 -3.72 -9.67 30.46
C TYR A 957 -2.19 -9.77 30.50
N PRO A 958 -1.63 -10.97 30.37
CA PRO A 958 -0.19 -11.18 30.41
C PRO A 958 0.53 -10.43 29.30
N GLU A 959 1.59 -9.72 29.62
CA GLU A 959 2.33 -8.86 28.69
C GLU A 959 2.92 -9.64 27.50
N ASN A 960 3.32 -10.88 27.73
CA ASN A 960 3.86 -11.76 26.69
C ASN A 960 2.84 -12.30 25.69
N LEU A 961 1.54 -12.00 25.85
CA LEU A 961 0.50 -12.30 24.88
C LEU A 961 0.18 -11.08 23.99
N GLU A 962 0.77 -9.93 24.27
CA GLU A 962 0.59 -8.65 23.54
C GLU A 962 -0.88 -8.21 23.36
N VAL A 963 -1.80 -8.72 24.18
CA VAL A 963 -3.20 -8.29 24.14
C VAL A 963 -3.44 -7.21 25.20
N PRO A 964 -3.96 -6.04 24.82
CA PRO A 964 -4.11 -4.91 25.76
C PRO A 964 -5.16 -5.17 26.82
N ALA A 965 -4.84 -4.79 28.06
CA ALA A 965 -5.81 -4.76 29.11
C ALA A 965 -6.82 -3.61 28.90
N PRO A 966 -8.11 -3.80 29.22
CA PRO A 966 -9.09 -2.72 29.20
C PRO A 966 -8.78 -1.65 30.27
N ALA A 967 -9.25 -0.42 30.03
CA ALA A 967 -8.98 0.73 30.90
C ALA A 967 -9.59 0.65 32.31
N LYS A 968 -10.50 -0.30 32.56
CA LYS A 968 -11.16 -0.53 33.85
C LYS A 968 -10.86 -1.93 34.35
N SER A 969 -10.89 -2.13 35.68
CA SER A 969 -10.80 -3.48 36.27
C SER A 969 -11.94 -4.36 35.77
N VAL A 970 -11.60 -5.56 35.30
CA VAL A 970 -12.51 -6.49 34.65
C VAL A 970 -12.99 -7.61 35.55
N THR A 971 -14.25 -7.96 35.37
CA THR A 971 -14.83 -9.22 35.83
C THR A 971 -14.75 -10.25 34.68
N ILE A 972 -15.02 -11.52 34.96
CA ILE A 972 -15.09 -12.54 33.91
C ILE A 972 -16.20 -12.21 32.90
N GLU A 973 -17.29 -11.64 33.36
CA GLU A 973 -18.40 -11.22 32.50
C GLU A 973 -18.02 -10.06 31.60
N ASP A 974 -17.21 -9.12 32.11
CA ASP A 974 -16.71 -8.01 31.30
C ASP A 974 -15.81 -8.53 30.20
N VAL A 975 -14.90 -9.48 30.51
CA VAL A 975 -14.04 -10.12 29.50
C VAL A 975 -14.87 -10.81 28.41
N ILE A 976 -15.86 -11.59 28.79
CA ILE A 976 -16.76 -12.28 27.85
C ILE A 976 -17.56 -11.27 27.02
N SER A 977 -18.05 -10.20 27.65
CA SER A 977 -18.79 -9.15 26.97
C SER A 977 -17.92 -8.42 25.94
N GLU A 978 -16.67 -8.14 26.28
CA GLU A 978 -15.69 -7.50 25.40
C GLU A 978 -15.35 -8.41 24.22
N MET A 979 -15.04 -9.68 24.45
CA MET A 979 -14.82 -10.70 23.43
C MET A 979 -16.03 -10.81 22.48
N ARG A 980 -17.25 -10.73 22.99
CA ARG A 980 -18.47 -10.77 22.18
C ARG A 980 -18.65 -9.49 21.37
N GLN A 981 -18.35 -8.35 21.92
CA GLN A 981 -18.43 -7.08 21.22
C GLN A 981 -17.41 -7.02 20.09
N GLU A 982 -16.18 -7.44 20.35
CA GLU A 982 -15.13 -7.52 19.33
C GLU A 982 -15.52 -8.49 18.19
N LEU A 983 -16.09 -9.65 18.55
CA LEU A 983 -16.62 -10.59 17.58
C LEU A 983 -17.73 -9.97 16.72
N ASN A 984 -18.69 -9.27 17.35
CA ASN A 984 -19.80 -8.63 16.65
C ASN A 984 -19.31 -7.47 15.76
N ASP A 985 -18.36 -6.69 16.24
CA ASP A 985 -17.74 -5.61 15.46
C ASP A 985 -16.96 -6.16 14.28
N ASN A 986 -16.26 -7.27 14.47
CA ASN A 986 -15.56 -7.99 13.41
C ASN A 986 -16.56 -8.66 12.45
N TYR A 987 -17.62 -9.28 12.93
CA TYR A 987 -18.68 -9.85 12.07
C TYR A 987 -19.41 -8.77 11.28
N ALA A 988 -19.76 -7.65 11.89
CA ALA A 988 -20.40 -6.52 11.21
C ALA A 988 -19.48 -5.88 10.13
N LYS A 989 -18.18 -5.85 10.41
CA LYS A 989 -17.19 -5.36 9.44
C LYS A 989 -16.86 -6.38 8.36
N PHE A 990 -16.87 -7.67 8.68
CA PHE A 990 -16.06 -8.65 7.96
C PHE A 990 -16.79 -9.94 7.55
N GLY A 991 -17.92 -10.33 8.19
CA GLY A 991 -18.82 -11.40 7.74
C GLY A 991 -18.15 -12.74 7.41
N ASP A 992 -17.21 -13.23 8.25
CA ASP A 992 -16.44 -14.44 7.95
C ASP A 992 -16.89 -15.70 8.70
N GLU A 993 -16.49 -16.88 8.20
CA GLU A 993 -16.76 -18.16 8.84
C GLU A 993 -16.05 -18.34 10.20
N ASP A 994 -14.91 -17.68 10.40
CA ASP A 994 -14.18 -17.69 11.67
C ASP A 994 -14.99 -17.04 12.80
N SER A 995 -15.78 -16.02 12.48
CA SER A 995 -16.67 -15.38 13.43
C SER A 995 -17.77 -16.31 13.96
N ALA A 996 -18.26 -17.23 13.12
CA ALA A 996 -19.24 -18.22 13.57
C ALA A 996 -18.63 -19.24 14.54
N SER A 997 -17.39 -19.65 14.33
CA SER A 997 -16.65 -20.54 15.25
C SER A 997 -16.36 -19.86 16.57
N LYS A 998 -15.94 -18.58 16.54
CA LYS A 998 -15.71 -17.75 17.73
C LYS A 998 -17.00 -17.49 18.51
N ALA A 999 -18.12 -17.21 17.82
CA ALA A 999 -19.43 -17.06 18.46
C ALA A 999 -19.85 -18.30 19.23
N LYS A 1000 -19.66 -19.49 18.64
CA LYS A 1000 -19.95 -20.75 19.30
C LYS A 1000 -19.08 -20.95 20.54
N SER A 1001 -17.81 -20.64 20.48
CA SER A 1001 -16.89 -20.72 21.62
C SER A 1001 -17.29 -19.76 22.75
N LEU A 1002 -17.75 -18.55 22.42
CA LEU A 1002 -18.24 -17.59 23.40
C LEU A 1002 -19.56 -18.03 24.05
N ASP A 1003 -20.48 -18.64 23.32
CA ASP A 1003 -21.71 -19.19 23.86
C ASP A 1003 -21.43 -20.33 24.86
N GLU A 1004 -20.46 -21.19 24.54
CA GLU A 1004 -19.99 -22.23 25.43
C GLU A 1004 -19.34 -21.66 26.70
N LEU A 1005 -18.56 -20.58 26.56
CA LEU A 1005 -17.93 -19.87 27.69
C LEU A 1005 -18.96 -19.22 28.60
N GLU A 1006 -19.96 -18.48 28.05
CA GLU A 1006 -21.04 -17.90 28.84
C GLU A 1006 -21.85 -18.96 29.59
N LYS A 1007 -22.12 -20.06 28.94
CA LYS A 1007 -22.81 -21.19 29.58
C LYS A 1007 -21.99 -21.74 30.74
N LEU A 1008 -20.69 -21.87 30.56
CA LEU A 1008 -19.75 -22.33 31.56
C LEU A 1008 -19.71 -21.41 32.77
N VAL A 1009 -19.61 -20.10 32.56
CA VAL A 1009 -19.62 -19.09 33.63
C VAL A 1009 -20.94 -19.09 34.40
N LYS A 1010 -22.09 -19.24 33.71
CA LYS A 1010 -23.39 -19.39 34.38
C LYS A 1010 -23.45 -20.66 35.24
N GLU A 1011 -22.92 -21.81 34.75
CA GLU A 1011 -22.86 -23.05 35.53
C GLU A 1011 -21.96 -22.92 36.78
N ILE A 1012 -20.86 -22.17 36.69
CA ILE A 1012 -19.95 -21.89 37.81
C ILE A 1012 -20.64 -21.07 38.87
N LYS A 1013 -21.41 -20.03 38.51
CA LYS A 1013 -22.14 -19.18 39.44
C LYS A 1013 -23.28 -19.91 40.16
N MET A 1014 -23.83 -20.96 39.57
CA MET A 1014 -24.91 -21.75 40.19
C MET A 1014 -24.38 -22.80 41.19
N LYS A 1015 -23.11 -23.08 41.20
CA LYS A 1015 -22.37 -23.99 42.10
C LYS A 1015 -21.64 -23.22 43.20
#